data_5e02016b1644e4017bd012a574ec8301
#
_entry.id   5e02016b1644e4017bd012a574ec8301
#
_cell.length_a   1.000
_cell.length_b   1.000
_cell.length_c   1.000
_cell.angle_alpha   90.00
_cell.angle_beta   90.00
_cell.angle_gamma   90.00
#
_symmetry.space_group_name_H-M   'P 1'
#
loop_
_entity.id
_entity.type
_entity.pdbx_description
1 polymer ?
#
loop_
_entity_poly.entity_id
_entity_poly.type
_entity_poly.pdbx_seq_one_letter_code
_entity_poly.pdbx_strand_id
1 'polypeptide(L)'
;MIFLSADVGGTFTDLVLIFENQVFFDKVPSTPGSTKAVLNGINRITTKAGISKDEIGIFVHGFTIATNAFLTRNGATISLAVSKGYRDTLEIGNQRRPHLYHMTQVKPKPVVPRSRIIEVVERLDAFGNTVIELSNAEATEVAKRIANENPEAIAICLSFAYLCPNSEEFLRKQLKIILPAVPIYISSEINSQVGEYKRANTTAIAAYIGPITDKYVEILANDLVENGILAPLRLMRSDGGVATPQAARENPVTMLLSGLAGGVIAGEAIASELDVDNLVTFDMGGTSADFSVIVDGEPRRVNEREINGQPIRMQSLDIETISAGGGSLAHIDLGGALRVGPQSAGALPGPACYGTGGEEPTTTDAIVALGILDPDSFLGGELKLDADLAISAITRKIAKPLKVSVTNAALGIVRVANAGMIQAIRKLSVERGLDIREFSLLAFGGAGPIYAPFLARELGMKEVLVPFTPGVYAAQGLLMTDIRHTTQASWFTKLETISENKAKKFFSSLKNKLSDALQRDGIFKEDRYFKFYADLRCEGQFHDLTIELSDPTMKNNWSTEEIKINYYNEYERRYGHSDRSIELELISIRTDAYGRTPKPSLRVNSEKDVLLSIPSKKRSVCLDEVKGFEDVSIIERHTLNYGDCIEGPAVITQSDATTLVLHGQTAFVISSGILRITEQSQSIK
;
A
#
# COMPACT_ATOMS: atom_id res chain seq x y z
N MET A 1 9.13 -17.74 -19.61
CA MET A 1 9.19 -16.26 -19.52
C MET A 1 9.86 -15.90 -18.22
N ILE A 2 10.77 -14.93 -18.23
CA ILE A 2 11.49 -14.46 -17.05
C ILE A 2 10.78 -13.23 -16.50
N PHE A 3 10.45 -13.27 -15.21
CA PHE A 3 9.76 -12.20 -14.49
C PHE A 3 10.74 -11.54 -13.52
N LEU A 4 10.80 -10.23 -13.53
CA LEU A 4 11.62 -9.44 -12.64
C LEU A 4 10.78 -8.38 -11.95
N SER A 5 10.97 -8.21 -10.64
CA SER A 5 10.43 -7.07 -9.90
C SER A 5 11.51 -6.39 -9.08
N ALA A 6 11.31 -5.09 -8.84
CA ALA A 6 12.12 -4.32 -7.92
C ALA A 6 11.21 -3.43 -7.07
N ASP A 7 11.27 -3.58 -5.76
CA ASP A 7 10.56 -2.73 -4.81
C ASP A 7 11.55 -1.83 -4.06
N VAL A 8 11.44 -0.52 -4.28
CA VAL A 8 12.32 0.47 -3.67
C VAL A 8 11.71 0.97 -2.38
N GLY A 9 12.17 0.39 -1.26
CA GLY A 9 11.86 0.88 0.07
C GLY A 9 12.76 2.05 0.51
N GLY A 10 12.53 2.54 1.72
CA GLY A 10 13.32 3.65 2.29
C GLY A 10 14.76 3.28 2.63
N THR A 11 15.04 2.02 2.94
CA THR A 11 16.35 1.51 3.39
C THR A 11 16.98 0.55 2.38
N PHE A 12 16.20 -0.41 1.89
CA PHE A 12 16.62 -1.43 0.94
C PHE A 12 15.72 -1.44 -0.28
N THR A 13 16.31 -1.86 -1.40
CA THR A 13 15.61 -2.21 -2.63
C THR A 13 15.60 -3.73 -2.74
N ASP A 14 14.42 -4.30 -2.75
CA ASP A 14 14.19 -5.73 -2.83
C ASP A 14 13.96 -6.13 -4.28
N LEU A 15 14.70 -7.13 -4.75
CA LEU A 15 14.56 -7.66 -6.10
C LEU A 15 14.15 -9.12 -6.06
N VAL A 16 13.21 -9.48 -6.93
CA VAL A 16 12.78 -10.86 -7.13
C VAL A 16 12.80 -11.17 -8.63
N LEU A 17 13.44 -12.27 -8.96
CA LEU A 17 13.47 -12.82 -10.31
C LEU A 17 12.91 -14.24 -10.27
N ILE A 18 11.94 -14.53 -11.14
CA ILE A 18 11.30 -15.85 -11.23
C ILE A 18 11.52 -16.40 -12.64
N PHE A 19 12.15 -17.57 -12.69
CA PHE A 19 12.47 -18.29 -13.91
C PHE A 19 12.38 -19.79 -13.67
N GLU A 20 11.68 -20.54 -14.54
CA GLU A 20 11.52 -22.00 -14.45
C GLU A 20 11.05 -22.51 -13.07
N ASN A 21 10.08 -21.80 -12.45
CA ASN A 21 9.56 -22.06 -11.11
C ASN A 21 10.61 -21.89 -9.97
N GLN A 22 11.79 -21.35 -10.27
CA GLN A 22 12.78 -20.97 -9.27
C GLN A 22 12.64 -19.50 -8.93
N VAL A 23 12.76 -19.19 -7.64
CA VAL A 23 12.73 -17.82 -7.12
C VAL A 23 14.14 -17.43 -6.72
N PHE A 24 14.68 -16.44 -7.40
CA PHE A 24 15.91 -15.77 -7.01
C PHE A 24 15.54 -14.45 -6.36
N PHE A 25 16.25 -14.06 -5.33
CA PHE A 25 16.06 -12.74 -4.72
C PHE A 25 17.40 -12.13 -4.33
N ASP A 26 17.39 -10.81 -4.24
CA ASP A 26 18.51 -10.01 -3.75
C ASP A 26 18.01 -8.76 -3.05
N LYS A 27 18.81 -8.24 -2.13
CA LYS A 27 18.51 -7.06 -1.34
C LYS A 27 19.71 -6.12 -1.39
N VAL A 28 19.51 -4.93 -1.92
CA VAL A 28 20.57 -3.92 -2.04
C VAL A 28 20.20 -2.65 -1.28
N PRO A 29 21.16 -1.91 -0.70
CA PRO A 29 20.87 -0.62 -0.07
C PRO A 29 20.22 0.35 -1.06
N SER A 30 19.12 0.99 -0.68
CA SER A 30 18.45 1.99 -1.51
C SER A 30 19.29 3.25 -1.66
N THR A 31 19.24 3.83 -2.86
CA THR A 31 19.80 5.16 -3.13
C THR A 31 18.67 6.13 -3.42
N PRO A 32 18.27 6.98 -2.47
CA PRO A 32 17.13 7.85 -2.62
C PRO A 32 17.19 8.71 -3.90
N GLY A 33 16.09 8.71 -4.67
CA GLY A 33 15.98 9.50 -5.90
C GLY A 33 16.82 9.04 -7.09
N SER A 34 17.47 7.86 -7.01
CA SER A 34 18.36 7.34 -8.05
C SER A 34 17.93 5.92 -8.47
N THR A 35 18.15 5.61 -9.74
CA THR A 35 17.94 4.28 -10.34
C THR A 35 19.08 3.30 -10.06
N LYS A 36 20.23 3.79 -9.52
CA LYS A 36 21.46 3.00 -9.33
C LYS A 36 21.25 1.73 -8.50
N ALA A 37 20.47 1.79 -7.43
CA ALA A 37 20.18 0.62 -6.61
C ALA A 37 19.44 -0.46 -7.40
N VAL A 38 18.44 -0.05 -8.20
CA VAL A 38 17.67 -0.95 -9.07
C VAL A 38 18.60 -1.63 -10.10
N LEU A 39 19.40 -0.86 -10.82
CA LEU A 39 20.32 -1.39 -11.83
C LEU A 39 21.40 -2.31 -11.23
N ASN A 40 21.96 -1.93 -10.08
CA ASN A 40 22.91 -2.77 -9.36
C ASN A 40 22.29 -4.10 -8.94
N GLY A 41 21.09 -4.03 -8.36
CA GLY A 41 20.34 -5.23 -7.97
C GLY A 41 20.01 -6.13 -9.17
N ILE A 42 19.60 -5.54 -10.31
CA ILE A 42 19.34 -6.31 -11.54
C ILE A 42 20.61 -7.01 -12.00
N ASN A 43 21.77 -6.34 -12.01
CA ASN A 43 23.05 -6.96 -12.37
C ASN A 43 23.40 -8.14 -11.47
N ARG A 44 23.23 -7.98 -10.15
CA ARG A 44 23.51 -9.04 -9.18
C ARG A 44 22.59 -10.24 -9.34
N ILE A 45 21.27 -10.00 -9.44
CA ILE A 45 20.28 -11.07 -9.48
C ILE A 45 20.33 -11.86 -10.81
N THR A 46 20.55 -11.20 -11.95
CA THR A 46 20.71 -11.87 -13.25
C THR A 46 21.99 -12.70 -13.29
N THR A 47 23.09 -12.21 -12.72
CA THR A 47 24.33 -12.99 -12.55
C THR A 47 24.11 -14.23 -11.67
N LYS A 48 23.39 -14.07 -10.54
CA LYS A 48 23.03 -15.15 -9.62
C LYS A 48 22.16 -16.22 -10.28
N ALA A 49 21.24 -15.80 -11.15
CA ALA A 49 20.34 -16.69 -11.89
C ALA A 49 20.98 -17.29 -13.15
N GLY A 50 22.13 -16.77 -13.59
CA GLY A 50 22.81 -17.25 -14.81
C GLY A 50 22.08 -16.91 -16.11
N ILE A 51 21.29 -15.82 -16.14
CA ILE A 51 20.50 -15.38 -17.29
C ILE A 51 21.04 -14.09 -17.90
N SER A 52 20.73 -13.86 -19.18
CA SER A 52 21.00 -12.60 -19.85
C SER A 52 19.85 -11.60 -19.59
N LYS A 53 20.17 -10.30 -19.53
CA LYS A 53 19.18 -9.24 -19.23
C LYS A 53 18.12 -9.07 -20.32
N ASP A 54 18.47 -9.34 -21.57
CA ASP A 54 17.55 -9.27 -22.71
C ASP A 54 16.53 -10.41 -22.74
N GLU A 55 16.72 -11.47 -21.93
CA GLU A 55 15.75 -12.56 -21.75
C GLU A 55 14.62 -12.20 -20.78
N ILE A 56 14.75 -11.09 -20.02
CA ILE A 56 13.70 -10.62 -19.11
C ILE A 56 12.45 -10.27 -19.93
N GLY A 57 11.33 -10.91 -19.64
CA GLY A 57 10.08 -10.72 -20.36
C GLY A 57 9.17 -9.64 -19.78
N ILE A 58 9.20 -9.45 -18.45
CA ILE A 58 8.39 -8.47 -17.73
C ILE A 58 9.23 -7.86 -16.61
N PHE A 59 9.18 -6.54 -16.46
CA PHE A 59 9.77 -5.83 -15.33
C PHE A 59 8.71 -4.98 -14.62
N VAL A 60 8.47 -5.27 -13.34
CA VAL A 60 7.53 -4.54 -12.49
C VAL A 60 8.28 -3.79 -11.39
N HIS A 61 7.95 -2.52 -11.21
CA HIS A 61 8.67 -1.65 -10.29
C HIS A 61 7.72 -0.97 -9.30
N GLY A 62 7.98 -1.17 -8.00
CA GLY A 62 7.43 -0.42 -6.89
C GLY A 62 8.39 0.68 -6.44
N PHE A 63 7.88 1.88 -6.12
CA PHE A 63 8.73 2.98 -5.67
C PHE A 63 8.03 3.96 -4.74
N THR A 64 8.81 4.63 -3.90
CA THR A 64 8.30 5.55 -2.86
C THR A 64 8.56 7.03 -3.16
N ILE A 65 9.10 7.37 -4.34
CA ILE A 65 9.54 8.75 -4.67
C ILE A 65 8.40 9.75 -4.59
N ALA A 66 7.22 9.43 -5.17
CA ALA A 66 6.04 10.30 -5.13
C ALA A 66 5.58 10.55 -3.68
N THR A 67 5.52 9.49 -2.88
CA THR A 67 5.14 9.57 -1.46
C THR A 67 6.15 10.38 -0.66
N ASN A 68 7.44 10.14 -0.86
CA ASN A 68 8.50 10.87 -0.16
C ASN A 68 8.51 12.35 -0.53
N ALA A 69 8.38 12.70 -1.82
CA ALA A 69 8.29 14.09 -2.26
C ALA A 69 7.12 14.83 -1.60
N PHE A 70 5.97 14.16 -1.48
CA PHE A 70 4.79 14.73 -0.81
C PHE A 70 4.98 14.88 0.70
N LEU A 71 5.50 13.85 1.39
CA LEU A 71 5.71 13.86 2.84
C LEU A 71 6.77 14.86 3.29
N THR A 72 7.89 14.94 2.55
CA THR A 72 9.01 15.87 2.86
C THR A 72 8.80 17.28 2.33
N ARG A 73 7.66 17.54 1.66
CA ARG A 73 7.35 18.84 1.04
C ARG A 73 8.39 19.28 0.00
N ASN A 74 8.94 18.31 -0.74
CA ASN A 74 9.96 18.54 -1.76
C ASN A 74 9.40 18.26 -3.17
N GLY A 75 8.22 18.77 -3.46
CA GLY A 75 7.53 18.66 -4.76
C GLY A 75 7.77 19.88 -5.66
N ALA A 76 7.14 19.86 -6.83
CA ALA A 76 7.23 20.92 -7.84
C ALA A 76 6.57 22.23 -7.38
N THR A 77 7.08 23.33 -7.89
CA THR A 77 6.44 24.64 -7.74
C THR A 77 5.23 24.74 -8.67
N ILE A 78 4.03 24.82 -8.12
CA ILE A 78 2.79 24.75 -8.91
C ILE A 78 1.95 26.01 -8.80
N SER A 79 1.14 26.27 -9.83
CA SER A 79 0.03 27.23 -9.81
C SER A 79 -1.30 26.49 -9.97
N LEU A 80 -2.35 26.98 -9.30
CA LEU A 80 -3.70 26.40 -9.36
C LEU A 80 -4.69 27.43 -9.93
N ALA A 81 -5.40 27.05 -10.99
CA ALA A 81 -6.52 27.82 -11.52
C ALA A 81 -7.85 27.32 -10.94
N VAL A 82 -8.67 28.22 -10.41
CA VAL A 82 -9.98 27.92 -9.81
C VAL A 82 -11.04 28.92 -10.30
N SER A 83 -12.31 28.53 -10.29
CA SER A 83 -13.41 29.47 -10.57
C SER A 83 -13.38 30.66 -9.61
N LYS A 84 -13.74 31.84 -10.09
CA LYS A 84 -13.82 33.07 -9.29
C LYS A 84 -14.71 32.86 -8.05
N GLY A 85 -14.16 33.20 -6.89
CA GLY A 85 -14.77 33.01 -5.56
C GLY A 85 -14.33 31.73 -4.85
N TYR A 86 -13.49 30.86 -5.47
CA TYR A 86 -13.00 29.61 -4.89
C TYR A 86 -11.51 29.65 -4.47
N ARG A 87 -10.89 30.83 -4.50
CA ARG A 87 -9.46 31.02 -4.19
C ARG A 87 -9.05 30.49 -2.82
N ASP A 88 -9.95 30.54 -1.83
CA ASP A 88 -9.69 30.16 -0.45
C ASP A 88 -10.09 28.73 -0.12
N THR A 89 -10.57 27.94 -1.09
CA THR A 89 -11.06 26.57 -0.88
C THR A 89 -10.04 25.68 -0.21
N LEU A 90 -8.76 25.72 -0.60
CA LEU A 90 -7.71 24.92 0.02
C LEU A 90 -7.38 25.34 1.46
N GLU A 91 -7.47 26.66 1.75
CA GLU A 91 -7.25 27.19 3.09
C GLU A 91 -8.43 26.89 4.03
N ILE A 92 -9.65 26.96 3.53
CA ILE A 92 -10.86 26.64 4.30
C ILE A 92 -10.93 25.14 4.60
N GLY A 93 -10.67 24.30 3.59
CA GLY A 93 -10.75 22.85 3.68
C GLY A 93 -12.15 22.37 4.08
N ASN A 94 -12.23 21.32 4.89
CA ASN A 94 -13.48 20.79 5.43
C ASN A 94 -13.92 21.48 6.75
N GLN A 95 -13.22 22.54 7.18
CA GLN A 95 -13.45 23.22 8.46
C GLN A 95 -13.34 22.31 9.71
N ARG A 96 -12.75 21.13 9.56
CA ARG A 96 -12.51 20.20 10.67
C ARG A 96 -11.20 20.51 11.37
N ARG A 97 -11.23 20.47 12.70
CA ARG A 97 -9.99 20.49 13.50
C ARG A 97 -9.40 19.07 13.48
N PRO A 98 -8.11 18.89 13.17
CA PRO A 98 -7.48 17.56 13.21
C PRO A 98 -7.62 16.89 14.60
N HIS A 99 -7.51 17.65 15.69
CA HIS A 99 -7.75 17.18 17.07
C HIS A 99 -8.63 18.17 17.82
N LEU A 100 -9.85 17.76 18.19
CA LEU A 100 -10.88 18.63 18.74
C LEU A 100 -10.48 19.40 20.00
N TYR A 101 -9.65 18.79 20.86
CA TYR A 101 -9.29 19.30 22.19
C TYR A 101 -7.86 19.86 22.28
N HIS A 102 -7.16 19.99 21.16
CA HIS A 102 -5.80 20.54 21.17
C HIS A 102 -5.82 22.04 20.87
N MET A 103 -5.43 22.87 21.83
CA MET A 103 -5.61 24.33 21.74
C MET A 103 -4.65 25.03 20.74
N THR A 104 -3.51 24.44 20.43
CA THR A 104 -2.46 25.04 19.57
C THR A 104 -2.38 24.38 18.20
N GLN A 105 -3.50 23.87 17.68
CA GLN A 105 -3.49 23.19 16.39
C GLN A 105 -3.24 24.11 15.22
N VAL A 106 -2.39 23.62 14.31
CA VAL A 106 -2.17 24.22 13.00
C VAL A 106 -2.73 23.26 11.94
N LYS A 107 -3.54 23.79 11.02
CA LYS A 107 -3.98 23.02 9.84
C LYS A 107 -2.79 22.62 8.99
N PRO A 108 -2.81 21.45 8.35
CA PRO A 108 -1.83 21.08 7.34
C PRO A 108 -1.79 22.14 6.23
N LYS A 109 -0.59 22.66 5.93
CA LYS A 109 -0.45 23.67 4.86
C LYS A 109 -0.79 23.04 3.50
N PRO A 110 -1.60 23.69 2.63
CA PRO A 110 -1.80 23.26 1.26
C PRO A 110 -0.48 23.12 0.49
N VAL A 111 -0.46 22.32 -0.59
CA VAL A 111 0.72 22.23 -1.46
C VAL A 111 0.87 23.45 -2.37
N VAL A 112 -0.22 24.20 -2.57
CA VAL A 112 -0.24 25.47 -3.31
C VAL A 112 -0.43 26.61 -2.32
N PRO A 113 0.50 27.54 -2.19
CA PRO A 113 0.27 28.74 -1.41
C PRO A 113 -0.80 29.61 -2.06
N ARG A 114 -1.60 30.31 -1.24
CA ARG A 114 -2.71 31.18 -1.71
C ARG A 114 -2.30 32.19 -2.77
N SER A 115 -1.07 32.68 -2.72
CA SER A 115 -0.53 33.63 -3.72
C SER A 115 -0.48 33.06 -5.14
N ARG A 116 -0.33 31.75 -5.28
CA ARG A 116 -0.26 31.03 -6.56
C ARG A 116 -1.59 30.43 -7.01
N ILE A 117 -2.70 30.82 -6.36
CA ILE A 117 -4.05 30.42 -6.75
C ILE A 117 -4.66 31.56 -7.57
N ILE A 118 -4.95 31.28 -8.83
CA ILE A 118 -5.44 32.24 -9.81
C ILE A 118 -6.93 31.99 -10.10
N GLU A 119 -7.74 33.01 -9.96
CA GLU A 119 -9.16 32.95 -10.25
C GLU A 119 -9.44 33.11 -11.73
N VAL A 120 -10.39 32.33 -12.23
CA VAL A 120 -10.90 32.29 -13.62
C VAL A 120 -12.35 32.75 -13.64
N VAL A 121 -12.70 33.73 -14.44
CA VAL A 121 -14.07 34.21 -14.57
C VAL A 121 -14.85 33.27 -15.50
N GLU A 122 -15.46 32.28 -14.89
CA GLU A 122 -16.38 31.33 -15.52
C GLU A 122 -17.36 30.81 -14.46
N ARG A 123 -18.49 30.21 -14.84
CA ARG A 123 -19.41 29.58 -13.91
C ARG A 123 -20.29 28.54 -14.61
N LEU A 124 -20.33 27.34 -14.02
CA LEU A 124 -21.37 26.35 -14.28
C LEU A 124 -22.39 26.31 -13.12
N ASP A 125 -23.62 25.93 -13.41
CA ASP A 125 -24.63 25.62 -12.40
C ASP A 125 -24.47 24.15 -11.89
N ALA A 126 -25.31 23.77 -10.92
CA ALA A 126 -25.30 22.42 -10.32
C ALA A 126 -25.76 21.29 -11.30
N PHE A 127 -26.22 21.65 -12.49
CA PHE A 127 -26.62 20.72 -13.55
C PHE A 127 -25.60 20.65 -14.68
N GLY A 128 -24.51 21.43 -14.60
CA GLY A 128 -23.46 21.51 -15.63
C GLY A 128 -23.77 22.46 -16.76
N ASN A 129 -24.84 23.30 -16.65
CA ASN A 129 -25.14 24.33 -17.65
C ASN A 129 -24.22 25.54 -17.44
N THR A 130 -23.82 26.16 -18.55
CA THR A 130 -22.96 27.36 -18.52
C THR A 130 -23.76 28.58 -18.09
N VAL A 131 -23.41 29.20 -16.97
CA VAL A 131 -23.94 30.46 -16.46
C VAL A 131 -23.07 31.65 -16.92
N ILE A 132 -21.74 31.47 -16.83
CA ILE A 132 -20.75 32.44 -17.33
C ILE A 132 -19.74 31.66 -18.18
N GLU A 133 -19.69 31.99 -19.45
CA GLU A 133 -18.77 31.35 -20.39
C GLU A 133 -17.35 31.87 -20.21
N LEU A 134 -16.37 30.98 -20.27
CA LEU A 134 -14.95 31.33 -20.27
C LEU A 134 -14.58 31.92 -21.63
N SER A 135 -14.40 33.23 -21.69
CA SER A 135 -14.03 33.94 -22.93
C SER A 135 -12.56 33.70 -23.30
N ASN A 136 -12.24 33.84 -24.59
CA ASN A 136 -10.85 33.79 -25.09
C ASN A 136 -9.95 34.83 -24.40
N ALA A 137 -10.47 36.04 -24.18
CA ALA A 137 -9.74 37.13 -23.52
C ALA A 137 -9.36 36.77 -22.08
N GLU A 138 -10.33 36.27 -21.32
CA GLU A 138 -10.11 35.84 -19.93
C GLU A 138 -9.12 34.67 -19.87
N ALA A 139 -9.33 33.62 -20.70
CA ALA A 139 -8.44 32.46 -20.72
C ALA A 139 -6.98 32.82 -21.05
N THR A 140 -6.80 33.78 -22.00
CA THR A 140 -5.48 34.29 -22.36
C THR A 140 -4.86 35.11 -21.23
N GLU A 141 -5.62 35.92 -20.54
CA GLU A 141 -5.15 36.73 -19.41
C GLU A 141 -4.76 35.83 -18.20
N VAL A 142 -5.59 34.84 -17.88
CA VAL A 142 -5.29 33.84 -16.88
C VAL A 142 -4.01 33.08 -17.21
N ALA A 143 -3.86 32.66 -18.47
CA ALA A 143 -2.65 31.93 -18.91
C ALA A 143 -1.38 32.78 -18.79
N LYS A 144 -1.44 34.10 -19.09
CA LYS A 144 -0.32 35.03 -18.88
C LYS A 144 0.00 35.19 -17.37
N ARG A 145 -1.01 35.34 -16.53
CA ARG A 145 -0.82 35.46 -15.07
C ARG A 145 -0.15 34.23 -14.52
N ILE A 146 -0.59 33.03 -14.94
CA ILE A 146 0.05 31.76 -14.54
C ILE A 146 1.49 31.69 -15.06
N ALA A 147 1.74 32.09 -16.29
CA ALA A 147 3.10 32.11 -16.86
C ALA A 147 4.05 33.03 -16.08
N ASN A 148 3.59 34.15 -15.60
CA ASN A 148 4.39 35.09 -14.79
C ASN A 148 4.81 34.49 -13.42
N GLU A 149 4.07 33.49 -12.91
CA GLU A 149 4.42 32.75 -11.70
C GLU A 149 5.52 31.71 -11.94
N ASN A 150 5.92 31.47 -13.19
CA ASN A 150 6.92 30.49 -13.61
C ASN A 150 6.73 29.11 -12.94
N PRO A 151 5.58 28.44 -13.12
CA PRO A 151 5.30 27.16 -12.49
C PRO A 151 6.02 26.01 -13.20
N GLU A 152 6.44 24.99 -12.41
CA GLU A 152 6.95 23.72 -12.94
C GLU A 152 5.80 22.77 -13.36
N ALA A 153 4.58 22.96 -12.79
CA ALA A 153 3.36 22.29 -13.22
C ALA A 153 2.13 23.13 -12.87
N ILE A 154 1.01 22.86 -13.54
CA ILE A 154 -0.24 23.61 -13.39
C ILE A 154 -1.37 22.65 -13.04
N ALA A 155 -2.17 23.02 -12.03
CA ALA A 155 -3.43 22.37 -11.72
C ALA A 155 -4.59 23.28 -12.15
N ILE A 156 -5.66 22.70 -12.70
CA ILE A 156 -6.91 23.40 -13.02
C ILE A 156 -8.05 22.67 -12.32
N CYS A 157 -8.81 23.39 -11.50
CA CYS A 157 -9.99 22.85 -10.83
C CYS A 157 -11.13 23.87 -10.85
N LEU A 158 -11.94 23.81 -11.91
CA LEU A 158 -13.09 24.70 -12.05
C LEU A 158 -14.34 24.08 -11.43
N SER A 159 -15.23 24.95 -10.91
CA SER A 159 -16.44 24.54 -10.23
C SER A 159 -17.36 23.75 -11.15
N PHE A 160 -17.86 22.60 -10.66
CA PHE A 160 -18.71 21.65 -11.41
C PHE A 160 -18.10 21.08 -12.71
N ALA A 161 -16.78 21.21 -12.93
CA ALA A 161 -16.13 20.66 -14.14
C ALA A 161 -16.25 19.12 -14.25
N TYR A 162 -16.58 18.42 -13.17
CA TYR A 162 -16.90 16.99 -13.21
C TYR A 162 -18.21 16.67 -13.96
N LEU A 163 -19.11 17.67 -14.16
CA LEU A 163 -20.31 17.56 -15.00
C LEU A 163 -20.04 18.00 -16.43
N CYS A 164 -19.23 19.05 -16.61
CA CYS A 164 -18.90 19.60 -17.93
C CYS A 164 -17.44 20.08 -17.95
N PRO A 165 -16.51 19.32 -18.55
CA PRO A 165 -15.06 19.63 -18.52
C PRO A 165 -14.63 20.73 -19.51
N ASN A 166 -15.53 21.22 -20.36
CA ASN A 166 -15.20 22.07 -21.51
C ASN A 166 -14.35 23.31 -21.16
N SER A 167 -14.66 23.99 -20.04
CA SER A 167 -13.89 25.15 -19.59
C SER A 167 -12.46 24.79 -19.11
N GLU A 168 -12.28 23.65 -18.44
CA GLU A 168 -10.94 23.17 -18.06
C GLU A 168 -10.12 22.79 -19.29
N GLU A 169 -10.71 22.07 -20.24
CA GLU A 169 -10.05 21.69 -21.49
C GLU A 169 -9.69 22.91 -22.34
N PHE A 170 -10.58 23.91 -22.40
CA PHE A 170 -10.33 25.15 -23.11
C PHE A 170 -9.18 25.94 -22.49
N LEU A 171 -9.17 26.11 -21.15
CA LEU A 171 -8.07 26.78 -20.46
C LEU A 171 -6.75 26.03 -20.64
N ARG A 172 -6.76 24.70 -20.57
CA ARG A 172 -5.58 23.86 -20.83
C ARG A 172 -5.01 24.10 -22.23
N LYS A 173 -5.86 24.19 -23.26
CA LYS A 173 -5.42 24.49 -24.63
C LYS A 173 -4.75 25.86 -24.71
N GLN A 174 -5.31 26.88 -24.07
CA GLN A 174 -4.73 28.24 -24.05
C GLN A 174 -3.39 28.28 -23.31
N LEU A 175 -3.29 27.58 -22.17
CA LEU A 175 -2.05 27.45 -21.42
C LEU A 175 -0.95 26.75 -22.22
N LYS A 176 -1.29 25.68 -22.97
CA LYS A 176 -0.32 24.97 -23.83
C LYS A 176 0.26 25.81 -24.95
N ILE A 177 -0.44 26.86 -25.40
CA ILE A 177 0.10 27.81 -26.36
C ILE A 177 1.23 28.64 -25.74
N ILE A 178 1.09 29.06 -24.49
CA ILE A 178 2.06 29.94 -23.81
C ILE A 178 3.15 29.15 -23.10
N LEU A 179 2.79 28.00 -22.52
CA LEU A 179 3.65 27.12 -21.72
C LEU A 179 3.62 25.68 -22.26
N PRO A 180 4.14 25.41 -23.48
CA PRO A 180 4.01 24.11 -24.15
C PRO A 180 4.69 22.96 -23.39
N ALA A 181 5.80 23.23 -22.67
CA ALA A 181 6.58 22.23 -21.93
C ALA A 181 6.05 21.95 -20.52
N VAL A 182 5.20 22.82 -19.97
CA VAL A 182 4.72 22.68 -18.59
C VAL A 182 3.57 21.65 -18.54
N PRO A 183 3.65 20.61 -17.68
CA PRO A 183 2.56 19.66 -17.49
C PRO A 183 1.35 20.33 -16.84
N ILE A 184 0.16 19.96 -17.32
CA ILE A 184 -1.11 20.54 -16.87
C ILE A 184 -2.06 19.42 -16.50
N TYR A 185 -2.53 19.44 -15.25
CA TYR A 185 -3.47 18.47 -14.68
C TYR A 185 -4.82 19.15 -14.49
N ILE A 186 -5.88 18.57 -15.06
CA ILE A 186 -7.25 19.09 -14.92
C ILE A 186 -8.08 18.18 -14.01
N SER A 187 -8.92 18.78 -13.19
CA SER A 187 -9.67 18.07 -12.16
C SER A 187 -10.66 17.06 -12.71
N SER A 188 -11.21 17.32 -13.88
CA SER A 188 -12.13 16.41 -14.58
C SER A 188 -11.48 15.10 -15.06
N GLU A 189 -10.14 15.05 -15.18
CA GLU A 189 -9.37 13.84 -15.50
C GLU A 189 -8.83 13.17 -14.25
N ILE A 190 -8.29 13.94 -13.28
CA ILE A 190 -7.67 13.42 -12.06
C ILE A 190 -8.72 12.88 -11.09
N ASN A 191 -9.81 13.63 -10.87
CA ASN A 191 -10.89 13.27 -9.96
C ASN A 191 -12.23 13.88 -10.38
N SER A 192 -13.00 13.14 -11.18
CA SER A 192 -14.30 13.59 -11.70
C SER A 192 -15.45 13.34 -10.71
N GLN A 193 -15.28 13.76 -9.44
CA GLN A 193 -16.28 13.57 -8.38
C GLN A 193 -16.71 14.90 -7.76
N VAL A 194 -17.93 14.91 -7.18
CA VAL A 194 -18.45 16.04 -6.42
C VAL A 194 -17.59 16.35 -5.19
N GLY A 195 -17.43 17.63 -4.84
CA GLY A 195 -16.70 18.09 -3.66
C GLY A 195 -15.44 18.88 -3.99
N GLU A 196 -15.61 20.18 -4.11
CA GLU A 196 -14.63 21.12 -4.67
C GLU A 196 -13.29 21.11 -3.95
N TYR A 197 -13.29 21.06 -2.58
CA TYR A 197 -12.05 21.04 -1.82
C TYR A 197 -11.21 19.78 -2.09
N LYS A 198 -11.83 18.60 -1.99
CA LYS A 198 -11.13 17.33 -2.17
C LYS A 198 -10.64 17.19 -3.62
N ARG A 199 -11.44 17.65 -4.58
CA ARG A 199 -11.12 17.65 -6.00
C ARG A 199 -9.93 18.57 -6.30
N ALA A 200 -9.99 19.82 -5.83
CA ALA A 200 -8.90 20.79 -5.99
C ALA A 200 -7.60 20.34 -5.31
N ASN A 201 -7.70 19.79 -4.08
CA ASN A 201 -6.55 19.30 -3.34
C ASN A 201 -5.89 18.11 -4.06
N THR A 202 -6.67 17.13 -4.53
CA THR A 202 -6.15 15.97 -5.25
C THR A 202 -5.47 16.38 -6.56
N THR A 203 -6.07 17.31 -7.31
CA THR A 203 -5.49 17.81 -8.57
C THR A 203 -4.21 18.62 -8.32
N ALA A 204 -4.19 19.44 -7.26
CA ALA A 204 -2.99 20.16 -6.86
C ALA A 204 -1.86 19.20 -6.45
N ILE A 205 -2.18 18.13 -5.72
CA ILE A 205 -1.18 17.10 -5.35
C ILE A 205 -0.68 16.36 -6.59
N ALA A 206 -1.56 16.05 -7.57
CA ALA A 206 -1.13 15.47 -8.85
C ALA A 206 -0.10 16.36 -9.55
N ALA A 207 -0.36 17.66 -9.65
CA ALA A 207 0.58 18.62 -10.23
C ALA A 207 1.88 18.74 -9.41
N TYR A 208 1.78 18.65 -8.07
CA TYR A 208 2.92 18.79 -7.16
C TYR A 208 3.91 17.63 -7.26
N ILE A 209 3.43 16.40 -7.41
CA ILE A 209 4.29 15.20 -7.48
C ILE A 209 4.60 14.77 -8.93
N GLY A 210 3.80 15.21 -9.90
CA GLY A 210 3.88 14.76 -11.29
C GLY A 210 5.25 14.93 -11.94
N PRO A 211 5.87 16.12 -11.93
CA PRO A 211 7.18 16.33 -12.58
C PRO A 211 8.30 15.46 -11.98
N ILE A 212 8.29 15.23 -10.68
CA ILE A 212 9.31 14.41 -10.00
C ILE A 212 9.12 12.94 -10.36
N THR A 213 7.87 12.48 -10.36
CA THR A 213 7.52 11.10 -10.75
C THR A 213 7.89 10.85 -12.21
N ASP A 214 7.52 11.76 -13.10
CA ASP A 214 7.79 11.66 -14.54
C ASP A 214 9.29 11.60 -14.82
N LYS A 215 10.07 12.51 -14.25
CA LYS A 215 11.53 12.53 -14.39
C LYS A 215 12.18 11.22 -13.95
N TYR A 216 11.74 10.68 -12.80
CA TYR A 216 12.29 9.40 -12.31
C TYR A 216 11.96 8.25 -13.25
N VAL A 217 10.71 8.15 -13.68
CA VAL A 217 10.24 7.08 -14.58
C VAL A 217 10.95 7.15 -15.93
N GLU A 218 11.15 8.37 -16.46
CA GLU A 218 11.89 8.58 -17.71
C GLU A 218 13.37 8.13 -17.59
N ILE A 219 14.05 8.53 -16.52
CA ILE A 219 15.43 8.11 -16.26
C ILE A 219 15.50 6.59 -16.14
N LEU A 220 14.60 5.97 -15.36
CA LEU A 220 14.58 4.53 -15.20
C LEU A 220 14.36 3.80 -16.54
N ALA A 221 13.40 4.26 -17.34
CA ALA A 221 13.10 3.64 -18.63
C ALA A 221 14.32 3.70 -19.58
N ASN A 222 15.01 4.84 -19.63
CA ASN A 222 16.22 5.01 -20.44
C ASN A 222 17.37 4.13 -19.91
N ASP A 223 17.63 4.15 -18.62
CA ASP A 223 18.66 3.35 -17.97
C ASP A 223 18.46 1.85 -18.20
N LEU A 224 17.20 1.36 -18.17
CA LEU A 224 16.89 -0.05 -18.46
C LEU A 224 17.29 -0.42 -19.89
N VAL A 225 16.91 0.39 -20.88
CA VAL A 225 17.24 0.16 -22.30
C VAL A 225 18.76 0.21 -22.51
N GLU A 226 19.46 1.20 -21.95
CA GLU A 226 20.92 1.33 -22.04
C GLU A 226 21.66 0.14 -21.41
N ASN A 227 21.06 -0.51 -20.41
CA ASN A 227 21.61 -1.71 -19.78
C ASN A 227 21.13 -3.03 -20.42
N GLY A 228 20.46 -2.98 -21.58
CA GLY A 228 20.03 -4.14 -22.35
C GLY A 228 18.75 -4.82 -21.85
N ILE A 229 17.97 -4.15 -21.01
CA ILE A 229 16.68 -4.64 -20.51
C ILE A 229 15.58 -4.07 -21.41
N LEU A 230 15.01 -4.91 -22.27
CA LEU A 230 13.96 -4.53 -23.23
C LEU A 230 12.55 -4.86 -22.75
N ALA A 231 12.43 -5.45 -21.57
CA ALA A 231 11.15 -5.79 -20.95
C ALA A 231 10.26 -4.56 -20.77
N PRO A 232 8.94 -4.66 -21.02
CA PRO A 232 8.01 -3.58 -20.73
C PRO A 232 8.05 -3.19 -19.25
N LEU A 233 8.36 -1.91 -18.97
CA LEU A 233 8.31 -1.37 -17.62
C LEU A 233 6.84 -1.23 -17.18
N ARG A 234 6.52 -1.80 -16.02
CA ARG A 234 5.24 -1.66 -15.33
C ARG A 234 5.48 -1.05 -13.95
N LEU A 235 4.61 -0.14 -13.54
CA LEU A 235 4.72 0.61 -12.29
C LEU A 235 3.57 0.24 -11.36
N MET A 236 3.89 -0.13 -10.13
CA MET A 236 2.87 -0.47 -9.13
C MET A 236 2.04 0.75 -8.75
N ARG A 237 0.73 0.56 -8.62
CA ARG A 237 -0.26 1.57 -8.21
C ARG A 237 -0.74 1.31 -6.79
N SER A 238 -1.21 2.36 -6.14
CA SER A 238 -1.81 2.30 -4.80
C SER A 238 -3.06 1.42 -4.68
N ASP A 239 -3.76 1.16 -5.79
CA ASP A 239 -4.98 0.35 -5.84
C ASP A 239 -4.72 -1.16 -6.07
N GLY A 240 -3.44 -1.55 -6.13
CA GLY A 240 -3.02 -2.94 -6.35
C GLY A 240 -2.89 -3.35 -7.81
N GLY A 241 -3.14 -2.45 -8.77
CA GLY A 241 -2.87 -2.68 -10.18
C GLY A 241 -1.48 -2.21 -10.59
N VAL A 242 -1.08 -2.49 -11.84
CA VAL A 242 0.09 -1.87 -12.47
C VAL A 242 -0.33 -0.94 -13.60
N ALA A 243 0.51 0.05 -13.86
CA ALA A 243 0.35 1.04 -14.91
C ALA A 243 1.58 1.05 -15.84
N THR A 244 1.36 1.49 -17.08
CA THR A 244 2.46 1.89 -17.97
C THR A 244 3.06 3.23 -17.52
N PRO A 245 4.30 3.56 -17.94
CA PRO A 245 4.89 4.88 -17.72
C PRO A 245 3.97 6.04 -18.15
N GLN A 246 3.27 5.87 -19.28
CA GLN A 246 2.33 6.85 -19.78
C GLN A 246 1.12 7.06 -18.85
N ALA A 247 0.51 5.98 -18.37
CA ALA A 247 -0.62 6.06 -17.43
C ALA A 247 -0.23 6.66 -16.08
N ALA A 248 0.98 6.38 -15.58
CA ALA A 248 1.53 7.00 -14.37
C ALA A 248 1.76 8.51 -14.54
N ARG A 249 2.20 8.97 -15.72
CA ARG A 249 2.34 10.38 -16.07
C ARG A 249 0.99 11.09 -16.12
N GLU A 250 -0.03 10.44 -16.69
CA GLU A 250 -1.39 11.00 -16.81
C GLU A 250 -2.07 11.18 -15.44
N ASN A 251 -1.83 10.25 -14.49
CA ASN A 251 -2.40 10.35 -13.14
C ASN A 251 -1.38 9.93 -12.05
N PRO A 252 -0.44 10.81 -11.71
CA PRO A 252 0.64 10.51 -10.76
C PRO A 252 0.15 10.26 -9.31
N VAL A 253 -1.05 10.69 -8.95
CA VAL A 253 -1.64 10.45 -7.62
C VAL A 253 -1.76 8.95 -7.33
N THR A 254 -2.01 8.14 -8.37
CA THR A 254 -2.13 6.69 -8.24
C THR A 254 -0.81 5.99 -7.85
N MET A 255 0.31 6.69 -7.90
CA MET A 255 1.63 6.20 -7.49
C MET A 255 1.92 6.43 -5.99
N LEU A 256 1.08 7.22 -5.29
CA LEU A 256 1.24 7.44 -3.85
C LEU A 256 0.98 6.15 -3.07
N LEU A 257 1.86 5.81 -2.12
CA LEU A 257 1.76 4.61 -1.28
C LEU A 257 1.79 3.28 -2.06
N SER A 258 2.29 3.28 -3.29
CA SER A 258 2.33 2.08 -4.15
C SER A 258 3.26 0.98 -3.65
N GLY A 259 4.33 1.31 -2.90
CA GLY A 259 5.26 0.32 -2.34
C GLY A 259 4.60 -0.67 -1.37
N LEU A 260 3.53 -0.26 -0.69
CA LEU A 260 2.81 -1.11 0.26
C LEU A 260 1.84 -2.10 -0.43
N ALA A 261 1.50 -1.85 -1.68
CA ALA A 261 0.46 -2.59 -2.39
C ALA A 261 0.90 -4.03 -2.74
N GLY A 262 2.19 -4.23 -3.01
CA GLY A 262 2.73 -5.53 -3.42
C GLY A 262 2.43 -6.65 -2.41
N GLY A 263 2.67 -6.40 -1.13
CA GLY A 263 2.40 -7.37 -0.06
C GLY A 263 0.93 -7.77 0.05
N VAL A 264 0.00 -6.83 -0.17
CA VAL A 264 -1.44 -7.11 -0.13
C VAL A 264 -1.88 -7.97 -1.33
N ILE A 265 -1.35 -7.67 -2.53
CA ILE A 265 -1.65 -8.46 -3.75
C ILE A 265 -1.05 -9.86 -3.65
N ALA A 266 0.15 -9.99 -3.08
CA ALA A 266 0.69 -11.32 -2.76
C ALA A 266 -0.20 -12.09 -1.78
N GLY A 267 -0.78 -11.39 -0.81
CA GLY A 267 -1.78 -11.95 0.11
C GLY A 267 -3.06 -12.42 -0.60
N GLU A 268 -3.57 -11.65 -1.57
CA GLU A 268 -4.70 -12.05 -2.42
C GLU A 268 -4.39 -13.35 -3.20
N ALA A 269 -3.17 -13.46 -3.73
CA ALA A 269 -2.74 -14.66 -4.44
C ALA A 269 -2.69 -15.90 -3.52
N ILE A 270 -2.14 -15.77 -2.30
CA ILE A 270 -2.14 -16.85 -1.30
C ILE A 270 -3.57 -17.20 -0.84
N ALA A 271 -4.42 -16.20 -0.59
CA ALA A 271 -5.81 -16.43 -0.20
C ALA A 271 -6.52 -17.30 -1.24
N SER A 272 -6.33 -16.98 -2.53
CA SER A 272 -6.87 -17.78 -3.64
C SER A 272 -6.23 -19.17 -3.75
N GLU A 273 -4.91 -19.31 -3.53
CA GLU A 273 -4.21 -20.60 -3.62
C GLU A 273 -4.63 -21.58 -2.51
N LEU A 274 -4.82 -21.06 -1.30
CA LEU A 274 -5.13 -21.86 -0.11
C LEU A 274 -6.63 -21.96 0.20
N ASP A 275 -7.48 -21.34 -0.62
CA ASP A 275 -8.94 -21.26 -0.41
C ASP A 275 -9.28 -20.64 0.97
N VAL A 276 -8.60 -19.50 1.28
CA VAL A 276 -8.78 -18.75 2.52
C VAL A 276 -9.56 -17.47 2.23
N ASP A 277 -10.80 -17.40 2.67
CA ASP A 277 -11.67 -16.23 2.43
C ASP A 277 -11.20 -14.97 3.17
N ASN A 278 -10.73 -15.13 4.42
CA ASN A 278 -10.43 -14.02 5.31
C ASN A 278 -8.98 -14.04 5.77
N LEU A 279 -8.22 -12.99 5.40
CA LEU A 279 -6.80 -12.89 5.66
C LEU A 279 -6.42 -11.48 6.13
N VAL A 280 -5.59 -11.37 7.15
CA VAL A 280 -4.85 -10.14 7.48
C VAL A 280 -3.46 -10.26 6.92
N THR A 281 -3.02 -9.32 6.10
CA THR A 281 -1.62 -9.20 5.69
C THR A 281 -0.86 -8.38 6.73
N PHE A 282 0.34 -8.83 7.08
CA PHE A 282 1.23 -8.20 8.04
C PHE A 282 2.65 -8.15 7.50
N ASP A 283 3.05 -6.96 7.04
CA ASP A 283 4.42 -6.66 6.62
C ASP A 283 5.15 -5.90 7.72
N MET A 284 6.24 -6.43 8.24
CA MET A 284 7.08 -5.70 9.18
C MET A 284 8.52 -5.68 8.71
N GLY A 285 8.92 -4.49 8.31
CA GLY A 285 10.30 -4.17 7.94
C GLY A 285 11.07 -3.50 9.07
N GLY A 286 12.09 -2.70 8.69
CA GLY A 286 12.93 -1.97 9.64
C GLY A 286 12.28 -0.72 10.25
N THR A 287 11.30 -0.09 9.58
CA THR A 287 10.77 1.22 9.98
C THR A 287 9.29 1.24 10.34
N SER A 288 8.50 0.39 9.70
CA SER A 288 7.04 0.33 9.83
C SER A 288 6.53 -1.09 9.94
N ALA A 289 5.30 -1.22 10.38
CA ALA A 289 4.46 -2.39 10.24
C ALA A 289 3.19 -1.99 9.48
N ASP A 290 2.90 -2.72 8.41
CA ASP A 290 1.84 -2.44 7.47
C ASP A 290 0.82 -3.58 7.50
N PHE A 291 -0.46 -3.22 7.68
CA PHE A 291 -1.55 -4.18 7.81
C PHE A 291 -2.62 -3.90 6.76
N SER A 292 -3.19 -4.95 6.19
CA SER A 292 -4.38 -4.85 5.35
C SER A 292 -5.28 -6.05 5.59
N VAL A 293 -6.54 -5.97 5.13
CA VAL A 293 -7.49 -7.08 5.23
C VAL A 293 -7.98 -7.50 3.85
N ILE A 294 -8.06 -8.80 3.67
CA ILE A 294 -8.71 -9.49 2.56
C ILE A 294 -9.97 -10.12 3.13
N VAL A 295 -11.10 -9.87 2.53
CA VAL A 295 -12.42 -10.36 2.97
C VAL A 295 -13.09 -11.00 1.76
N ASP A 296 -13.60 -12.21 1.93
CA ASP A 296 -14.20 -12.98 0.84
C ASP A 296 -13.25 -13.14 -0.37
N GLY A 297 -11.94 -13.32 -0.08
CA GLY A 297 -10.88 -13.48 -1.09
C GLY A 297 -10.46 -12.19 -1.80
N GLU A 298 -11.06 -11.02 -1.48
CA GLU A 298 -10.74 -9.75 -2.12
C GLU A 298 -10.11 -8.72 -1.16
N PRO A 299 -9.02 -8.03 -1.54
CA PRO A 299 -8.43 -6.99 -0.70
C PRO A 299 -9.35 -5.76 -0.64
N ARG A 300 -9.52 -5.23 0.57
CA ARG A 300 -10.33 -4.03 0.76
C ARG A 300 -9.67 -2.81 0.14
N ARG A 301 -10.50 -1.97 -0.46
CA ARG A 301 -10.10 -0.71 -1.09
C ARG A 301 -10.89 0.46 -0.52
N VAL A 302 -10.24 1.62 -0.50
CA VAL A 302 -10.86 2.89 -0.10
C VAL A 302 -10.77 3.89 -1.26
N ASN A 303 -11.77 4.75 -1.38
CA ASN A 303 -11.84 5.77 -2.46
C ASN A 303 -11.18 7.10 -2.05
N GLU A 304 -10.79 7.22 -0.79
CA GLU A 304 -10.16 8.42 -0.23
C GLU A 304 -9.18 8.04 0.88
N ARG A 305 -8.04 8.71 0.91
CA ARG A 305 -7.05 8.61 1.99
C ARG A 305 -6.66 9.98 2.50
N GLU A 306 -6.30 10.03 3.76
CA GLU A 306 -5.64 11.19 4.34
C GLU A 306 -4.13 10.90 4.43
N ILE A 307 -3.31 11.71 3.76
CA ILE A 307 -1.86 11.63 3.82
C ILE A 307 -1.33 12.98 4.31
N ASN A 308 -0.55 12.97 5.38
CA ASN A 308 -0.02 14.19 6.00
C ASN A 308 -1.11 15.24 6.29
N GLY A 309 -2.26 14.80 6.78
CA GLY A 309 -3.42 15.64 7.11
C GLY A 309 -4.17 16.22 5.90
N GLN A 310 -3.89 15.74 4.69
CA GLN A 310 -4.57 16.20 3.47
C GLN A 310 -5.38 15.06 2.84
N PRO A 311 -6.68 15.28 2.58
CA PRO A 311 -7.52 14.28 1.93
C PRO A 311 -7.16 14.17 0.45
N ILE A 312 -6.92 12.97 0.00
CA ILE A 312 -6.63 12.63 -1.39
C ILE A 312 -7.68 11.65 -1.88
N ARG A 313 -8.43 12.02 -2.89
CA ARG A 313 -9.40 11.15 -3.55
C ARG A 313 -8.71 10.34 -4.63
N MET A 314 -8.33 9.15 -4.25
CA MET A 314 -7.84 8.12 -5.16
C MET A 314 -8.25 6.76 -4.61
N GLN A 315 -8.53 5.82 -5.48
CA GLN A 315 -8.68 4.44 -5.06
C GLN A 315 -7.33 3.89 -4.62
N SER A 316 -7.28 3.32 -3.44
CA SER A 316 -6.09 2.65 -2.90
C SER A 316 -6.49 1.42 -2.09
N LEU A 317 -5.56 0.49 -1.94
CA LEU A 317 -5.72 -0.60 -0.97
C LEU A 317 -5.85 -0.02 0.44
N ASP A 318 -6.68 -0.64 1.26
CA ASP A 318 -6.92 -0.21 2.64
C ASP A 318 -5.82 -0.75 3.55
N ILE A 319 -4.73 0.02 3.67
CA ILE A 319 -3.54 -0.35 4.43
C ILE A 319 -3.41 0.59 5.63
N GLU A 320 -3.28 0.05 6.81
CA GLU A 320 -2.93 0.78 8.04
C GLU A 320 -1.44 0.62 8.30
N THR A 321 -0.74 1.73 8.40
CA THR A 321 0.69 1.77 8.67
C THR A 321 0.93 2.33 10.05
N ILE A 322 1.73 1.64 10.85
CA ILE A 322 2.21 2.13 12.13
C ILE A 322 3.73 2.17 12.17
N SER A 323 4.27 3.13 12.92
CA SER A 323 5.72 3.25 13.13
C SER A 323 6.19 2.22 14.18
N ALA A 324 6.09 0.94 13.84
CA ALA A 324 6.47 -0.20 14.67
C ALA A 324 7.29 -1.20 13.85
N GLY A 325 8.51 -0.79 13.45
CA GLY A 325 9.45 -1.64 12.72
C GLY A 325 10.61 -2.11 13.60
N GLY A 326 11.54 -2.85 13.03
CA GLY A 326 12.75 -3.34 13.71
C GLY A 326 13.61 -2.22 14.32
N GLY A 327 13.66 -1.06 13.69
CA GLY A 327 14.38 0.12 14.18
C GLY A 327 13.57 1.04 15.09
N SER A 328 12.34 0.69 15.48
CA SER A 328 11.54 1.54 16.37
C SER A 328 12.19 1.73 17.72
N LEU A 329 12.39 3.00 18.12
CA LEU A 329 13.09 3.36 19.34
C LEU A 329 12.24 3.06 20.59
N ALA A 330 12.85 2.37 21.57
CA ALA A 330 12.27 2.19 22.87
C ALA A 330 12.76 3.28 23.83
N HIS A 331 11.83 3.93 24.52
CA HIS A 331 12.12 5.02 25.46
C HIS A 331 11.12 5.04 26.62
N ILE A 332 11.48 5.78 27.64
CA ILE A 332 10.58 6.03 28.77
C ILE A 332 10.02 7.42 28.60
N ASP A 333 8.69 7.54 28.59
CA ASP A 333 8.02 8.84 28.47
C ASP A 333 8.09 9.65 29.78
N LEU A 334 7.63 10.91 29.72
CA LEU A 334 7.63 11.80 30.89
C LEU A 334 6.79 11.28 32.07
N GLY A 335 5.88 10.37 31.83
CA GLY A 335 5.08 9.70 32.85
C GLY A 335 5.73 8.45 33.45
N GLY A 336 6.93 8.06 32.97
CA GLY A 336 7.66 6.88 33.44
C GLY A 336 7.21 5.58 32.75
N ALA A 337 6.40 5.63 31.70
CA ALA A 337 5.95 4.44 30.97
C ALA A 337 6.89 4.09 29.81
N LEU A 338 7.13 2.80 29.60
CA LEU A 338 7.86 2.30 28.43
C LEU A 338 7.02 2.53 27.16
N ARG A 339 7.64 3.13 26.15
CA ARG A 339 7.08 3.38 24.81
C ARG A 339 7.99 2.80 23.75
N VAL A 340 7.40 2.43 22.62
CA VAL A 340 8.10 2.00 21.41
C VAL A 340 7.58 2.82 20.24
N GLY A 341 8.48 3.50 19.53
CA GLY A 341 8.13 4.45 18.48
C GLY A 341 7.55 5.78 19.01
N PRO A 342 6.98 6.67 18.15
CA PRO A 342 6.93 6.51 16.69
C PRO A 342 8.27 6.75 15.96
N GLN A 343 9.31 7.21 16.69
CA GLN A 343 10.63 7.44 16.11
C GLN A 343 11.33 6.12 15.79
N SER A 344 12.08 6.11 14.69
CA SER A 344 12.90 4.98 14.25
C SER A 344 14.36 5.39 14.13
N ALA A 345 15.27 4.50 14.48
CA ALA A 345 16.71 4.65 14.24
C ALA A 345 17.06 4.62 12.74
N GLY A 346 16.12 4.20 11.88
CA GLY A 346 16.36 4.02 10.44
C GLY A 346 17.45 2.99 10.16
N ALA A 347 18.11 3.14 9.01
CA ALA A 347 19.28 2.32 8.63
C ALA A 347 20.57 2.89 9.23
N LEU A 348 20.67 4.21 9.33
CA LEU A 348 21.79 4.95 9.90
C LEU A 348 21.25 6.02 10.86
N PRO A 349 21.71 6.06 12.12
CA PRO A 349 22.72 5.18 12.71
C PRO A 349 22.24 3.73 12.96
N GLY A 350 20.94 3.42 12.82
CA GLY A 350 20.37 2.10 12.99
C GLY A 350 20.25 1.64 14.45
N PRO A 351 19.76 0.41 14.67
CA PRO A 351 19.79 -0.27 15.96
C PRO A 351 21.19 -0.30 16.59
N ALA A 352 21.27 -0.28 17.91
CA ALA A 352 22.56 -0.30 18.61
C ALA A 352 23.40 -1.55 18.22
N CYS A 353 22.76 -2.69 18.05
CA CYS A 353 23.43 -3.94 17.64
C CYS A 353 24.06 -3.92 16.24
N TYR A 354 23.74 -2.92 15.38
CA TYR A 354 24.39 -2.81 14.07
C TYR A 354 25.83 -2.33 14.16
N GLY A 355 26.23 -1.71 15.28
CA GLY A 355 27.60 -1.20 15.46
C GLY A 355 27.93 0.02 14.60
N THR A 356 26.93 0.68 14.00
CA THR A 356 27.07 1.82 13.09
C THR A 356 26.87 3.18 13.77
N GLY A 357 26.89 3.19 15.11
CA GLY A 357 26.79 4.41 15.94
C GLY A 357 25.42 4.62 16.57
N GLY A 358 24.48 3.68 16.46
CA GLY A 358 23.21 3.69 17.19
C GLY A 358 23.45 3.54 18.70
N GLU A 359 22.81 4.39 19.52
CA GLU A 359 22.93 4.35 20.98
C GLU A 359 21.60 4.12 21.71
N GLU A 360 20.50 4.31 21.03
CA GLU A 360 19.16 4.13 21.56
C GLU A 360 18.68 2.70 21.30
N PRO A 361 18.05 2.02 22.29
CA PRO A 361 17.55 0.67 22.10
C PRO A 361 16.36 0.63 21.16
N THR A 362 16.32 -0.41 20.32
CA THR A 362 15.25 -0.66 19.36
C THR A 362 14.56 -1.98 19.59
N THR A 363 13.50 -2.27 18.83
CA THR A 363 12.87 -3.58 18.81
C THR A 363 13.82 -4.67 18.32
N THR A 364 14.74 -4.38 17.36
CA THR A 364 15.79 -5.32 16.92
C THR A 364 16.76 -5.62 18.06
N ASP A 365 17.20 -4.62 18.82
CA ASP A 365 18.07 -4.84 19.99
C ASP A 365 17.39 -5.77 21.03
N ALA A 366 16.09 -5.61 21.22
CA ALA A 366 15.33 -6.45 22.14
C ALA A 366 15.32 -7.93 21.71
N ILE A 367 15.02 -8.23 20.43
CA ILE A 367 15.00 -9.61 19.93
C ILE A 367 16.40 -10.24 19.85
N VAL A 368 17.47 -9.44 19.65
CA VAL A 368 18.86 -9.89 19.76
C VAL A 368 19.20 -10.23 21.23
N ALA A 369 18.88 -9.34 22.17
CA ALA A 369 19.14 -9.56 23.61
C ALA A 369 18.36 -10.76 24.18
N LEU A 370 17.21 -11.11 23.60
CA LEU A 370 16.41 -12.29 23.95
C LEU A 370 16.90 -13.58 23.24
N GLY A 371 17.92 -13.52 22.39
CA GLY A 371 18.45 -14.67 21.65
C GLY A 371 17.54 -15.15 20.50
N ILE A 372 16.46 -14.45 20.20
CA ILE A 372 15.52 -14.80 19.11
C ILE A 372 16.20 -14.63 17.76
N LEU A 373 16.84 -13.47 17.54
CA LEU A 373 17.61 -13.20 16.33
C LEU A 373 19.06 -13.59 16.52
N ASP A 374 19.62 -14.32 15.55
CA ASP A 374 21.00 -14.76 15.56
C ASP A 374 21.93 -13.64 15.09
N PRO A 375 22.87 -13.19 15.93
CA PRO A 375 23.81 -12.13 15.56
C PRO A 375 24.69 -12.45 14.36
N ASP A 376 25.02 -13.73 14.14
CA ASP A 376 25.93 -14.17 13.08
C ASP A 376 25.24 -14.49 11.74
N SER A 377 23.91 -14.67 11.75
CA SER A 377 23.14 -15.08 10.55
C SER A 377 22.29 -13.98 9.94
N PHE A 378 22.35 -12.76 10.45
CA PHE A 378 21.52 -11.64 9.96
C PHE A 378 21.86 -11.28 8.51
N LEU A 379 20.82 -11.14 7.65
CA LEU A 379 20.96 -10.97 6.20
C LEU A 379 21.84 -12.05 5.54
N GLY A 380 21.65 -13.30 5.94
CA GLY A 380 22.46 -14.40 5.42
C GLY A 380 23.94 -14.35 5.85
N GLY A 381 24.26 -13.60 6.92
CA GLY A 381 25.63 -13.39 7.43
C GLY A 381 26.38 -12.21 6.81
N GLU A 382 25.73 -11.41 5.94
CA GLU A 382 26.34 -10.20 5.34
C GLU A 382 26.56 -9.10 6.40
N LEU A 383 25.73 -9.06 7.45
CA LEU A 383 25.87 -8.12 8.56
C LEU A 383 25.91 -8.87 9.89
N LYS A 384 27.00 -8.72 10.62
CA LYS A 384 27.12 -9.23 11.99
C LYS A 384 26.57 -8.23 12.97
N LEU A 385 25.72 -8.71 13.89
CA LEU A 385 25.14 -7.91 14.95
C LEU A 385 25.98 -8.05 16.24
N ASP A 386 26.06 -6.96 16.99
CA ASP A 386 26.73 -6.92 18.30
C ASP A 386 25.69 -7.00 19.42
N ALA A 387 25.56 -8.17 20.04
CA ALA A 387 24.62 -8.41 21.12
C ALA A 387 24.97 -7.60 22.39
N ASP A 388 26.26 -7.32 22.65
CA ASP A 388 26.70 -6.57 23.81
C ASP A 388 26.29 -5.09 23.70
N LEU A 389 26.32 -4.52 22.50
CA LEU A 389 25.80 -3.17 22.24
C LEU A 389 24.29 -3.09 22.47
N ALA A 390 23.52 -4.10 22.00
CA ALA A 390 22.08 -4.20 22.28
C ALA A 390 21.79 -4.23 23.80
N ILE A 391 22.44 -5.14 24.51
CA ILE A 391 22.30 -5.31 25.96
C ILE A 391 22.69 -4.02 26.69
N SER A 392 23.77 -3.37 26.30
CA SER A 392 24.24 -2.12 26.89
C SER A 392 23.23 -0.98 26.70
N ALA A 393 22.68 -0.81 25.50
CA ALA A 393 21.68 0.19 25.19
C ALA A 393 20.40 0.00 26.02
N ILE A 394 19.86 -1.24 26.04
CA ILE A 394 18.68 -1.60 26.84
C ILE A 394 18.94 -1.38 28.32
N THR A 395 20.11 -1.80 28.82
CA THR A 395 20.48 -1.63 30.24
C THR A 395 20.47 -0.16 30.63
N ARG A 396 21.14 0.69 29.86
CA ARG A 396 21.32 2.11 30.16
C ARG A 396 20.02 2.90 30.10
N LYS A 397 19.24 2.67 29.04
CA LYS A 397 18.09 3.51 28.69
C LYS A 397 16.76 3.03 29.26
N ILE A 398 16.61 1.72 29.50
CA ILE A 398 15.33 1.12 29.90
C ILE A 398 15.44 0.38 31.24
N ALA A 399 16.33 -0.61 31.37
CA ALA A 399 16.36 -1.50 32.51
C ALA A 399 16.71 -0.75 33.83
N LYS A 400 17.76 0.07 33.82
CA LYS A 400 18.17 0.85 35.01
C LYS A 400 17.09 1.86 35.44
N PRO A 401 16.53 2.70 34.55
CA PRO A 401 15.46 3.64 34.92
C PRO A 401 14.22 2.95 35.49
N LEU A 402 13.79 1.81 34.89
CA LEU A 402 12.61 1.05 35.34
C LEU A 402 12.92 0.11 36.51
N LYS A 403 14.21 -0.06 36.89
CA LYS A 403 14.67 -0.97 37.96
C LYS A 403 14.26 -2.43 37.72
N VAL A 404 14.36 -2.89 36.48
CA VAL A 404 14.07 -4.27 36.07
C VAL A 404 15.32 -4.94 35.49
N SER A 405 15.29 -6.26 35.28
CA SER A 405 16.36 -6.97 34.58
C SER A 405 16.39 -6.57 33.09
N VAL A 406 17.53 -6.74 32.43
CA VAL A 406 17.66 -6.48 30.98
C VAL A 406 16.69 -7.36 30.18
N THR A 407 16.54 -8.62 30.59
CA THR A 407 15.59 -9.55 29.97
C THR A 407 14.15 -9.06 30.06
N ASN A 408 13.73 -8.60 31.25
CA ASN A 408 12.38 -8.06 31.44
C ASN A 408 12.18 -6.74 30.68
N ALA A 409 13.21 -5.92 30.56
CA ALA A 409 13.18 -4.70 29.73
C ALA A 409 13.01 -5.06 28.24
N ALA A 410 13.75 -6.04 27.72
CA ALA A 410 13.66 -6.50 26.34
C ALA A 410 12.28 -7.15 26.04
N LEU A 411 11.77 -8.01 26.93
CA LEU A 411 10.41 -8.55 26.83
C LEU A 411 9.34 -7.43 26.87
N GLY A 412 9.56 -6.41 27.71
CA GLY A 412 8.70 -5.24 27.78
C GLY A 412 8.65 -4.47 26.46
N ILE A 413 9.78 -4.28 25.79
CA ILE A 413 9.85 -3.64 24.46
C ILE A 413 9.02 -4.43 23.44
N VAL A 414 9.19 -5.76 23.38
CA VAL A 414 8.42 -6.64 22.48
C VAL A 414 6.92 -6.57 22.78
N ARG A 415 6.51 -6.62 24.06
CA ARG A 415 5.09 -6.52 24.46
C ARG A 415 4.46 -5.19 24.08
N VAL A 416 5.17 -4.07 24.26
CA VAL A 416 4.67 -2.72 23.88
C VAL A 416 4.54 -2.60 22.36
N ALA A 417 5.49 -3.13 21.59
CA ALA A 417 5.41 -3.18 20.14
C ALA A 417 4.18 -4.00 19.68
N ASN A 418 3.99 -5.20 20.25
CA ASN A 418 2.83 -6.06 19.97
C ASN A 418 1.51 -5.35 20.26
N ALA A 419 1.39 -4.65 21.40
CA ALA A 419 0.18 -3.92 21.75
C ALA A 419 -0.18 -2.84 20.71
N GLY A 420 0.81 -2.13 20.17
CA GLY A 420 0.60 -1.17 19.08
C GLY A 420 0.11 -1.85 17.80
N MET A 421 0.71 -2.98 17.42
CA MET A 421 0.31 -3.76 16.24
C MET A 421 -1.10 -4.35 16.38
N ILE A 422 -1.47 -4.85 17.56
CA ILE A 422 -2.82 -5.34 17.85
C ILE A 422 -3.85 -4.23 17.68
N GLN A 423 -3.57 -3.00 18.12
CA GLN A 423 -4.46 -1.86 17.91
C GLN A 423 -4.66 -1.56 16.42
N ALA A 424 -3.60 -1.63 15.61
CA ALA A 424 -3.71 -1.43 14.16
C ALA A 424 -4.60 -2.51 13.50
N ILE A 425 -4.44 -3.77 13.88
CA ILE A 425 -5.28 -4.87 13.38
C ILE A 425 -6.75 -4.66 13.78
N ARG A 426 -7.01 -4.28 15.04
CA ARG A 426 -8.38 -4.00 15.53
C ARG A 426 -9.05 -2.85 14.78
N LYS A 427 -8.30 -1.81 14.42
CA LYS A 427 -8.80 -0.69 13.63
C LYS A 427 -9.26 -1.11 12.24
N LEU A 428 -8.56 -2.06 11.61
CA LEU A 428 -8.90 -2.58 10.30
C LEU A 428 -10.02 -3.64 10.33
N SER A 429 -10.24 -4.28 11.47
CA SER A 429 -11.18 -5.40 11.62
C SER A 429 -12.35 -5.06 12.54
N VAL A 430 -12.14 -5.07 13.84
CA VAL A 430 -13.21 -4.95 14.86
C VAL A 430 -13.96 -3.62 14.72
N GLU A 431 -13.27 -2.49 14.52
CA GLU A 431 -13.90 -1.19 14.29
C GLU A 431 -14.73 -1.12 13.01
N ARG A 432 -14.60 -2.13 12.15
CA ARG A 432 -15.34 -2.26 10.87
C ARG A 432 -16.31 -3.44 10.85
N GLY A 433 -16.59 -4.01 12.02
CA GLY A 433 -17.56 -5.09 12.20
C GLY A 433 -17.08 -6.47 11.73
N LEU A 434 -15.75 -6.69 11.64
CA LEU A 434 -15.16 -7.98 11.26
C LEU A 434 -14.73 -8.75 12.53
N ASP A 435 -15.05 -10.03 12.61
CA ASP A 435 -14.54 -10.92 13.67
C ASP A 435 -13.15 -11.43 13.32
N ILE A 436 -12.14 -10.87 13.96
CA ILE A 436 -10.73 -11.20 13.67
C ILE A 436 -10.39 -12.68 13.93
N ARG A 437 -11.17 -13.39 14.73
CA ARG A 437 -10.97 -14.81 15.04
C ARG A 437 -11.25 -15.71 13.83
N GLU A 438 -11.95 -15.20 12.83
CA GLU A 438 -12.22 -15.90 11.57
C GLU A 438 -11.12 -15.69 10.52
N PHE A 439 -10.10 -14.88 10.83
CA PHE A 439 -9.02 -14.53 9.91
C PHE A 439 -7.75 -15.35 10.17
N SER A 440 -7.05 -15.67 9.09
CA SER A 440 -5.65 -16.08 9.12
C SER A 440 -4.72 -14.85 9.09
N LEU A 441 -3.52 -14.94 9.68
CA LEU A 441 -2.51 -13.87 9.65
C LEU A 441 -1.38 -14.24 8.70
N LEU A 442 -1.26 -13.55 7.57
CA LEU A 442 -0.14 -13.72 6.64
C LEU A 442 1.00 -12.78 7.04
N ALA A 443 2.10 -13.33 7.52
CA ALA A 443 3.24 -12.59 8.04
C ALA A 443 4.42 -12.60 7.07
N PHE A 444 4.92 -11.44 6.72
CA PHE A 444 6.08 -11.25 5.88
C PHE A 444 6.87 -9.98 6.27
N GLY A 445 7.85 -9.58 5.43
CA GLY A 445 8.90 -8.67 5.85
C GLY A 445 9.94 -9.36 6.73
N GLY A 446 11.09 -8.72 6.93
CA GLY A 446 12.21 -9.33 7.66
C GLY A 446 11.92 -9.64 9.13
N ALA A 447 10.98 -8.90 9.76
CA ALA A 447 10.64 -9.05 11.18
C ALA A 447 9.22 -9.62 11.42
N GLY A 448 8.31 -9.51 10.46
CA GLY A 448 6.90 -9.92 10.63
C GLY A 448 6.73 -11.34 11.20
N PRO A 449 7.41 -12.36 10.67
CA PRO A 449 7.26 -13.74 11.15
C PRO A 449 7.77 -14.00 12.60
N ILE A 450 8.51 -13.06 13.19
CA ILE A 450 8.90 -13.13 14.62
C ILE A 450 7.72 -12.73 15.51
N TYR A 451 6.99 -11.68 15.12
CA TYR A 451 5.93 -11.09 15.93
C TYR A 451 4.56 -11.73 15.69
N ALA A 452 4.30 -12.23 14.50
CA ALA A 452 2.99 -12.77 14.09
C ALA A 452 2.43 -13.86 15.03
N PRO A 453 3.22 -14.82 15.54
CA PRO A 453 2.71 -15.84 16.45
C PRO A 453 2.17 -15.26 17.76
N PHE A 454 2.77 -14.19 18.28
CA PHE A 454 2.27 -13.48 19.47
C PHE A 454 0.95 -12.76 19.16
N LEU A 455 0.89 -12.06 18.00
CA LEU A 455 -0.30 -11.29 17.58
C LEU A 455 -1.49 -12.22 17.36
N ALA A 456 -1.28 -13.32 16.64
CA ALA A 456 -2.33 -14.29 16.34
C ALA A 456 -2.89 -14.93 17.63
N ARG A 457 -2.01 -15.32 18.56
CA ARG A 457 -2.40 -15.88 19.87
C ARG A 457 -3.25 -14.89 20.68
N GLU A 458 -2.81 -13.63 20.79
CA GLU A 458 -3.50 -12.61 21.60
C GLU A 458 -4.84 -12.20 21.00
N LEU A 459 -4.95 -12.20 19.67
CA LEU A 459 -6.18 -11.89 18.93
C LEU A 459 -7.09 -13.11 18.76
N GLY A 460 -6.62 -14.32 19.06
CA GLY A 460 -7.36 -15.57 18.87
C GLY A 460 -7.59 -15.91 17.39
N MET A 461 -6.66 -15.52 16.51
CA MET A 461 -6.75 -15.78 15.09
C MET A 461 -6.59 -17.27 14.77
N LYS A 462 -7.11 -17.72 13.62
CA LYS A 462 -7.09 -19.15 13.22
C LYS A 462 -5.68 -19.73 13.14
N GLU A 463 -4.77 -19.01 12.47
CA GLU A 463 -3.44 -19.48 12.14
C GLU A 463 -2.54 -18.32 11.71
N VAL A 464 -1.23 -18.58 11.67
CA VAL A 464 -0.26 -17.72 10.99
C VAL A 464 0.25 -18.43 9.75
N LEU A 465 0.27 -17.72 8.63
CA LEU A 465 0.87 -18.18 7.38
C LEU A 465 2.17 -17.40 7.14
N VAL A 466 3.26 -18.09 6.82
CA VAL A 466 4.54 -17.47 6.48
C VAL A 466 4.98 -17.98 5.11
N PRO A 467 5.08 -17.12 4.09
CA PRO A 467 5.49 -17.53 2.75
C PRO A 467 6.94 -18.06 2.72
N PHE A 468 7.34 -18.65 1.61
CA PHE A 468 8.68 -19.24 1.49
C PHE A 468 9.79 -18.20 1.52
N THR A 469 9.56 -17.00 0.96
CA THR A 469 10.51 -15.87 0.94
C THR A 469 9.90 -14.63 1.59
N PRO A 470 9.67 -14.64 2.91
CA PRO A 470 8.91 -13.59 3.57
C PRO A 470 9.60 -12.22 3.50
N GLY A 471 10.93 -12.15 3.53
CA GLY A 471 11.67 -10.89 3.54
C GLY A 471 11.62 -10.09 2.25
N VAL A 472 11.20 -10.71 1.13
CA VAL A 472 11.05 -10.08 -0.19
C VAL A 472 9.66 -10.31 -0.79
N TYR A 473 8.69 -10.71 0.05
CA TYR A 473 7.37 -11.12 -0.40
C TYR A 473 6.56 -9.98 -1.04
N ALA A 474 6.71 -8.75 -0.55
CA ALA A 474 6.10 -7.58 -1.17
C ALA A 474 6.59 -7.37 -2.62
N ALA A 475 7.90 -7.51 -2.86
CA ALA A 475 8.46 -7.44 -4.22
C ALA A 475 7.95 -8.58 -5.11
N GLN A 476 7.74 -9.79 -4.55
CA GLN A 476 7.15 -10.90 -5.27
C GLN A 476 5.69 -10.63 -5.70
N GLY A 477 4.91 -9.98 -4.84
CA GLY A 477 3.53 -9.60 -5.13
C GLY A 477 3.37 -8.63 -6.29
N LEU A 478 4.38 -7.83 -6.60
CA LEU A 478 4.39 -6.96 -7.78
C LEU A 478 4.19 -7.78 -9.07
N LEU A 479 4.67 -9.02 -9.12
CA LEU A 479 4.55 -9.90 -10.28
C LEU A 479 3.19 -10.61 -10.39
N MET A 480 2.35 -10.52 -9.36
CA MET A 480 1.03 -11.19 -9.31
C MET A 480 -0.12 -10.29 -9.78
N THR A 481 0.16 -9.08 -10.19
CA THR A 481 -0.85 -8.05 -10.47
C THR A 481 -1.17 -7.91 -11.96
N ASP A 482 -2.39 -7.48 -12.26
CA ASP A 482 -2.85 -7.15 -13.60
C ASP A 482 -2.70 -5.65 -13.89
N ILE A 483 -2.64 -5.27 -15.19
CA ILE A 483 -2.78 -3.87 -15.58
C ILE A 483 -4.18 -3.42 -15.17
N ARG A 484 -4.28 -2.25 -14.54
CA ARG A 484 -5.55 -1.73 -14.08
C ARG A 484 -5.76 -0.26 -14.44
N HIS A 485 -6.94 0.03 -14.96
CA HIS A 485 -7.46 1.37 -15.13
C HIS A 485 -8.78 1.53 -14.41
N THR A 486 -8.99 2.67 -13.79
CA THR A 486 -10.23 2.99 -13.07
C THR A 486 -10.74 4.33 -13.56
N THR A 487 -12.05 4.42 -13.78
CA THR A 487 -12.72 5.70 -13.99
C THR A 487 -13.97 5.76 -13.14
N GLN A 488 -14.20 6.93 -12.56
CA GLN A 488 -15.37 7.22 -11.74
C GLN A 488 -16.05 8.48 -12.24
N ALA A 489 -17.37 8.50 -12.23
CA ALA A 489 -18.15 9.65 -12.64
C ALA A 489 -19.27 9.91 -11.63
N SER A 490 -19.46 11.18 -11.27
CA SER A 490 -20.60 11.60 -10.43
C SER A 490 -21.89 11.45 -11.21
N TRP A 491 -22.88 10.82 -10.56
CA TRP A 491 -24.21 10.67 -11.11
C TRP A 491 -25.26 10.81 -9.99
N PHE A 492 -25.46 12.05 -9.57
CA PHE A 492 -26.35 12.33 -8.45
C PHE A 492 -27.82 12.26 -8.87
N THR A 493 -28.52 11.20 -8.45
CA THR A 493 -29.95 10.98 -8.74
C THR A 493 -30.56 9.92 -7.82
N LYS A 494 -31.90 9.90 -7.69
CA LYS A 494 -32.59 8.80 -7.00
C LYS A 494 -32.44 7.50 -7.81
N LEU A 495 -32.10 6.40 -7.13
CA LEU A 495 -31.86 5.11 -7.79
C LEU A 495 -33.05 4.65 -8.63
N GLU A 496 -34.28 4.84 -8.13
CA GLU A 496 -35.51 4.42 -8.81
C GLU A 496 -35.79 5.16 -10.13
N THR A 497 -35.21 6.33 -10.32
CA THR A 497 -35.39 7.12 -11.56
C THR A 497 -34.49 6.67 -12.71
N ILE A 498 -33.62 5.69 -12.46
CA ILE A 498 -32.63 5.23 -13.43
C ILE A 498 -33.21 4.07 -14.23
N SER A 499 -33.49 4.30 -15.49
CA SER A 499 -33.86 3.22 -16.42
C SER A 499 -32.62 2.42 -16.85
N GLU A 500 -32.82 1.12 -17.18
CA GLU A 500 -31.80 0.25 -17.71
C GLU A 500 -31.04 0.87 -18.90
N ASN A 501 -31.78 1.47 -19.84
CA ASN A 501 -31.18 2.12 -21.02
C ASN A 501 -30.25 3.28 -20.64
N LYS A 502 -30.62 4.07 -19.63
CA LYS A 502 -29.79 5.18 -19.14
C LYS A 502 -28.54 4.67 -18.44
N ALA A 503 -28.68 3.65 -17.58
CA ALA A 503 -27.55 2.98 -16.93
C ALA A 503 -26.60 2.38 -17.97
N LYS A 504 -27.12 1.58 -18.89
CA LYS A 504 -26.37 0.95 -19.98
C LYS A 504 -25.57 1.97 -20.78
N LYS A 505 -26.19 3.08 -21.20
CA LYS A 505 -25.51 4.14 -21.98
C LYS A 505 -24.34 4.74 -21.20
N PHE A 506 -24.55 5.03 -19.91
CA PHE A 506 -23.54 5.70 -19.10
C PHE A 506 -22.35 4.74 -18.81
N PHE A 507 -22.62 3.52 -18.34
CA PHE A 507 -21.57 2.52 -18.09
C PHE A 507 -20.83 2.11 -19.38
N SER A 508 -21.52 2.02 -20.52
CA SER A 508 -20.86 1.75 -21.80
C SER A 508 -19.87 2.84 -22.19
N SER A 509 -20.18 4.11 -21.91
CA SER A 509 -19.25 5.22 -22.14
C SER A 509 -17.96 5.07 -21.32
N LEU A 510 -18.08 4.74 -20.02
CA LEU A 510 -16.92 4.50 -19.16
C LEU A 510 -16.14 3.25 -19.60
N LYS A 511 -16.82 2.15 -19.90
CA LYS A 511 -16.22 0.90 -20.37
C LYS A 511 -15.42 1.10 -21.66
N ASN A 512 -15.95 1.86 -22.61
CA ASN A 512 -15.25 2.14 -23.88
C ASN A 512 -13.99 2.97 -23.63
N LYS A 513 -14.07 4.05 -22.84
CA LYS A 513 -12.90 4.86 -22.46
C LYS A 513 -11.77 4.01 -21.86
N LEU A 514 -12.13 3.08 -20.98
CA LEU A 514 -11.17 2.19 -20.32
C LEU A 514 -10.66 1.09 -21.25
N SER A 515 -11.51 0.59 -22.14
CA SER A 515 -11.10 -0.38 -23.17
C SER A 515 -10.05 0.22 -24.12
N ASP A 516 -10.22 1.52 -24.49
CA ASP A 516 -9.23 2.23 -25.30
C ASP A 516 -7.91 2.44 -24.55
N ALA A 517 -7.97 2.67 -23.23
CA ALA A 517 -6.76 2.76 -22.41
C ALA A 517 -6.00 1.42 -22.38
N LEU A 518 -6.69 0.29 -22.12
CA LEU A 518 -6.08 -1.03 -22.17
C LEU A 518 -5.52 -1.37 -23.55
N GLN A 519 -6.17 -0.89 -24.63
CA GLN A 519 -5.65 -1.07 -25.99
C GLN A 519 -4.35 -0.33 -26.21
N ARG A 520 -4.24 0.91 -25.73
CA ARG A 520 -2.98 1.68 -25.76
C ARG A 520 -1.86 1.02 -24.98
N ASP A 521 -2.20 0.32 -23.89
CA ASP A 521 -1.26 -0.46 -23.09
C ASP A 521 -0.87 -1.81 -23.73
N GLY A 522 -1.41 -2.13 -24.93
CA GLY A 522 -1.10 -3.35 -25.68
C GLY A 522 -1.85 -4.59 -25.23
N ILE A 523 -2.93 -4.45 -24.43
CA ILE A 523 -3.74 -5.59 -23.95
C ILE A 523 -4.73 -6.02 -25.02
N PHE A 524 -4.70 -7.30 -25.39
CA PHE A 524 -5.65 -7.89 -26.32
C PHE A 524 -7.07 -7.93 -25.74
N LYS A 525 -8.07 -7.98 -26.61
CA LYS A 525 -9.48 -7.88 -26.22
C LYS A 525 -9.92 -9.04 -25.31
N GLU A 526 -9.44 -10.23 -25.57
CA GLU A 526 -9.69 -11.48 -24.83
C GLU A 526 -9.12 -11.46 -23.41
N ASP A 527 -8.08 -10.66 -23.17
CA ASP A 527 -7.43 -10.50 -21.86
C ASP A 527 -8.05 -9.38 -21.03
N ARG A 528 -9.09 -8.70 -21.54
CA ARG A 528 -9.75 -7.61 -20.83
C ARG A 528 -10.95 -8.09 -20.06
N TYR A 529 -11.07 -7.66 -18.80
CA TYR A 529 -12.30 -7.84 -18.02
C TYR A 529 -12.63 -6.57 -17.24
N PHE A 530 -13.88 -6.44 -16.78
CA PHE A 530 -14.40 -5.22 -16.19
C PHE A 530 -15.20 -5.54 -14.93
N LYS A 531 -15.08 -4.69 -13.91
CA LYS A 531 -15.94 -4.68 -12.73
C LYS A 531 -16.65 -3.32 -12.65
N PHE A 532 -17.88 -3.34 -12.15
CA PHE A 532 -18.75 -2.16 -12.11
C PHE A 532 -19.23 -1.93 -10.69
N TYR A 533 -19.30 -0.66 -10.29
CA TYR A 533 -19.67 -0.28 -8.93
C TYR A 533 -20.59 0.94 -8.93
N ALA A 534 -21.42 1.03 -7.91
CA ALA A 534 -22.23 2.20 -7.59
C ALA A 534 -21.96 2.64 -6.15
N ASP A 535 -21.75 3.93 -5.95
CA ASP A 535 -21.71 4.53 -4.63
C ASP A 535 -23.12 5.04 -4.30
N LEU A 536 -23.73 4.47 -3.29
CA LEU A 536 -25.13 4.70 -2.89
C LEU A 536 -25.20 5.18 -1.44
N ARG A 537 -26.22 5.97 -1.13
CA ARG A 537 -26.55 6.36 0.24
C ARG A 537 -28.05 6.38 0.47
N CYS A 538 -28.49 6.27 1.70
CA CYS A 538 -29.85 6.60 2.06
C CYS A 538 -30.11 8.11 1.88
N GLU A 539 -31.30 8.46 1.40
CA GLU A 539 -31.70 9.88 1.21
C GLU A 539 -31.46 10.67 2.49
N GLY A 540 -30.78 11.82 2.38
CA GLY A 540 -30.43 12.68 3.51
C GLY A 540 -29.22 12.27 4.33
N GLN A 541 -28.57 11.13 4.07
CA GLN A 541 -27.33 10.73 4.72
C GLN A 541 -26.10 11.35 4.05
N PHE A 542 -25.00 11.40 4.81
CA PHE A 542 -23.73 11.98 4.34
C PHE A 542 -22.71 10.94 3.88
N HIS A 543 -22.88 9.68 4.30
CA HIS A 543 -21.96 8.58 4.00
C HIS A 543 -22.57 7.68 2.93
N ASP A 544 -21.76 7.34 1.95
CA ASP A 544 -22.07 6.42 0.87
C ASP A 544 -21.41 5.06 1.10
N LEU A 545 -22.03 4.02 0.54
CA LEU A 545 -21.50 2.66 0.46
C LEU A 545 -21.30 2.30 -1.01
N THR A 546 -20.16 1.69 -1.31
CA THR A 546 -19.88 1.15 -2.64
C THR A 546 -20.44 -0.26 -2.76
N ILE A 547 -21.26 -0.50 -3.78
CA ILE A 547 -21.84 -1.80 -4.11
C ILE A 547 -21.33 -2.25 -5.48
N GLU A 548 -20.85 -3.49 -5.57
CA GLU A 548 -20.52 -4.10 -6.85
C GLU A 548 -21.80 -4.45 -7.62
N LEU A 549 -21.76 -4.23 -8.93
CA LEU A 549 -22.89 -4.43 -9.84
C LEU A 549 -22.58 -5.54 -10.84
N SER A 550 -23.58 -6.34 -11.19
CA SER A 550 -23.56 -7.16 -12.41
C SER A 550 -23.34 -6.26 -13.62
N ASP A 551 -22.64 -6.72 -14.70
CA ASP A 551 -22.29 -5.87 -15.86
C ASP A 551 -23.50 -5.08 -16.40
N PRO A 552 -23.65 -3.76 -16.11
CA PRO A 552 -24.83 -2.99 -16.50
C PRO A 552 -24.86 -2.68 -18.02
N THR A 553 -23.81 -3.06 -18.76
CA THR A 553 -23.78 -2.91 -20.21
C THR A 553 -24.47 -4.04 -20.94
N MET A 554 -24.75 -5.14 -20.25
CA MET A 554 -25.48 -6.29 -20.77
C MET A 554 -26.99 -6.07 -20.62
N LYS A 555 -27.78 -6.77 -21.42
CA LYS A 555 -29.25 -6.68 -21.39
C LYS A 555 -29.77 -7.40 -20.16
N ASN A 556 -30.75 -6.80 -19.48
CA ASN A 556 -31.43 -7.30 -18.27
C ASN A 556 -30.51 -7.44 -17.03
N ASN A 557 -29.35 -6.79 -17.00
CA ASN A 557 -28.43 -6.81 -15.83
C ASN A 557 -28.55 -5.56 -14.94
N TRP A 558 -29.47 -4.63 -15.25
CA TRP A 558 -29.76 -3.50 -14.35
C TRP A 558 -31.05 -3.77 -13.58
N SER A 559 -30.93 -4.11 -12.31
CA SER A 559 -32.07 -4.31 -11.38
C SER A 559 -31.93 -3.38 -10.17
N THR A 560 -32.80 -2.39 -10.08
CA THR A 560 -32.84 -1.48 -8.91
C THR A 560 -33.15 -2.23 -7.62
N GLU A 561 -33.97 -3.29 -7.68
CA GLU A 561 -34.29 -4.13 -6.53
C GLU A 561 -33.08 -4.94 -6.04
N GLU A 562 -32.32 -5.55 -6.95
CA GLU A 562 -31.10 -6.27 -6.59
C GLU A 562 -30.06 -5.32 -5.97
N ILE A 563 -29.88 -4.13 -6.55
CA ILE A 563 -28.98 -3.10 -6.03
C ILE A 563 -29.40 -2.66 -4.62
N LYS A 564 -30.71 -2.46 -4.37
CA LYS A 564 -31.24 -2.15 -3.02
C LYS A 564 -30.94 -3.26 -2.02
N ILE A 565 -31.23 -4.50 -2.39
CA ILE A 565 -30.99 -5.67 -1.52
C ILE A 565 -29.49 -5.72 -1.13
N ASN A 566 -28.60 -5.60 -2.10
CA ASN A 566 -27.15 -5.64 -1.87
C ASN A 566 -26.70 -4.47 -0.98
N TYR A 567 -27.25 -3.26 -1.21
CA TYR A 567 -26.95 -2.10 -0.37
C TYR A 567 -27.37 -2.31 1.08
N TYR A 568 -28.63 -2.72 1.32
CA TYR A 568 -29.12 -2.88 2.68
C TYR A 568 -28.47 -4.04 3.42
N ASN A 569 -28.11 -5.12 2.73
CA ASN A 569 -27.35 -6.22 3.33
C ASN A 569 -25.95 -5.76 3.76
N GLU A 570 -25.24 -5.00 2.92
CA GLU A 570 -23.94 -4.42 3.26
C GLU A 570 -24.03 -3.37 4.38
N TYR A 571 -25.10 -2.56 4.36
CA TYR A 571 -25.39 -1.58 5.40
C TYR A 571 -25.62 -2.25 6.75
N GLU A 572 -26.45 -3.30 6.78
CA GLU A 572 -26.75 -4.08 7.99
C GLU A 572 -25.52 -4.81 8.51
N ARG A 573 -24.69 -5.36 7.62
CA ARG A 573 -23.41 -5.98 7.96
C ARG A 573 -22.47 -4.99 8.66
N ARG A 574 -22.43 -3.72 8.22
CA ARG A 574 -21.53 -2.70 8.78
C ARG A 574 -22.04 -2.06 10.06
N TYR A 575 -23.35 -1.81 10.13
CA TYR A 575 -23.94 -0.98 11.19
C TYR A 575 -24.86 -1.76 12.15
N GLY A 576 -25.11 -3.05 11.87
CA GLY A 576 -25.94 -3.93 12.70
C GLY A 576 -27.44 -3.68 12.58
N HIS A 577 -27.88 -2.78 11.72
CA HIS A 577 -29.29 -2.48 11.43
C HIS A 577 -29.46 -1.86 10.04
N SER A 578 -30.64 -1.98 9.46
CA SER A 578 -31.01 -1.28 8.24
C SER A 578 -32.47 -0.92 8.22
N ASP A 579 -32.82 0.25 7.70
CA ASP A 579 -34.22 0.65 7.43
C ASP A 579 -34.47 0.60 5.93
N ARG A 580 -35.08 -0.48 5.47
CA ARG A 580 -35.34 -0.74 4.05
C ARG A 580 -36.45 0.13 3.45
N SER A 581 -37.09 1.00 4.25
CA SER A 581 -38.12 1.93 3.78
C SER A 581 -37.53 3.25 3.22
N ILE A 582 -36.27 3.54 3.50
CA ILE A 582 -35.60 4.78 3.05
C ILE A 582 -35.18 4.64 1.59
N GLU A 583 -35.47 5.63 0.76
CA GLU A 583 -35.05 5.67 -0.63
C GLU A 583 -33.53 5.83 -0.75
N LEU A 584 -32.96 5.28 -1.84
CA LEU A 584 -31.53 5.37 -2.13
C LEU A 584 -31.22 6.43 -3.18
N GLU A 585 -30.14 7.18 -2.93
CA GLU A 585 -29.52 8.08 -3.88
C GLU A 585 -28.25 7.45 -4.45
N LEU A 586 -28.13 7.46 -5.77
CA LEU A 586 -26.89 7.19 -6.46
C LEU A 586 -26.05 8.46 -6.46
N ILE A 587 -24.80 8.35 -6.00
CA ILE A 587 -23.85 9.46 -5.87
C ILE A 587 -22.86 9.44 -7.03
N SER A 588 -22.30 8.28 -7.30
CA SER A 588 -21.33 8.07 -8.37
C SER A 588 -21.35 6.62 -8.86
N ILE A 589 -20.82 6.44 -10.05
CA ILE A 589 -20.54 5.12 -10.62
C ILE A 589 -19.07 5.00 -10.92
N ARG A 590 -18.57 3.78 -10.81
CA ARG A 590 -17.19 3.45 -11.13
C ARG A 590 -17.13 2.22 -12.03
N THR A 591 -16.19 2.25 -12.95
CA THR A 591 -15.81 1.09 -13.76
C THR A 591 -14.31 0.86 -13.59
N ASP A 592 -13.94 -0.36 -13.26
CA ASP A 592 -12.58 -0.83 -13.22
C ASP A 592 -12.36 -1.74 -14.41
N ALA A 593 -11.27 -1.53 -15.14
CA ALA A 593 -10.86 -2.34 -16.28
C ALA A 593 -9.52 -2.99 -15.98
N TYR A 594 -9.43 -4.27 -16.25
CA TYR A 594 -8.27 -5.08 -16.01
C TYR A 594 -7.75 -5.68 -17.32
N GLY A 595 -6.42 -5.64 -17.49
CA GLY A 595 -5.71 -6.36 -18.54
C GLY A 595 -4.92 -7.49 -17.91
N ARG A 596 -5.32 -8.74 -18.19
CA ARG A 596 -4.60 -9.91 -17.67
C ARG A 596 -3.16 -9.89 -18.14
N THR A 597 -2.25 -10.08 -17.19
CA THR A 597 -0.82 -10.25 -17.45
C THR A 597 -0.40 -11.68 -17.17
N PRO A 598 0.61 -12.20 -17.88
CA PRO A 598 1.22 -13.47 -17.48
C PRO A 598 1.69 -13.40 -16.03
N LYS A 599 1.44 -14.46 -15.25
CA LYS A 599 1.86 -14.55 -13.84
C LYS A 599 2.81 -15.73 -13.67
N PRO A 600 3.85 -15.60 -12.83
CA PRO A 600 4.74 -16.71 -12.55
C PRO A 600 4.04 -17.78 -11.72
N SER A 601 4.38 -19.05 -11.93
CA SER A 601 4.03 -20.12 -11.01
C SER A 601 5.00 -20.12 -9.85
N LEU A 602 4.48 -20.13 -8.63
CA LEU A 602 5.27 -20.11 -7.40
C LEU A 602 5.40 -21.51 -6.75
N ARG A 603 5.16 -22.57 -7.52
CA ARG A 603 5.32 -23.92 -6.99
C ARG A 603 6.80 -24.18 -6.70
N VAL A 604 7.15 -24.17 -5.43
CA VAL A 604 8.43 -24.70 -4.96
C VAL A 604 8.38 -26.21 -5.15
N ASN A 605 9.27 -26.77 -5.96
CA ASN A 605 9.37 -28.21 -6.12
C ASN A 605 9.76 -28.85 -4.78
N SER A 606 8.83 -29.52 -4.16
CA SER A 606 8.96 -30.15 -2.84
C SER A 606 9.00 -31.68 -2.90
N GLU A 607 9.50 -32.25 -3.98
CA GLU A 607 9.83 -33.69 -4.00
C GLU A 607 11.30 -33.87 -3.59
N LYS A 608 11.58 -33.79 -2.31
CA LYS A 608 12.78 -34.36 -1.68
C LYS A 608 12.32 -35.45 -0.72
N ASP A 609 13.12 -36.49 -0.61
CA ASP A 609 12.87 -37.59 0.33
C ASP A 609 12.60 -37.03 1.73
N VAL A 610 11.52 -37.49 2.36
CA VAL A 610 11.16 -37.14 3.74
C VAL A 610 12.32 -37.53 4.63
N LEU A 611 13.01 -36.57 5.23
CA LEU A 611 14.05 -36.82 6.20
C LEU A 611 13.43 -37.43 7.46
N LEU A 612 14.01 -38.52 7.96
CA LEU A 612 13.55 -39.16 9.20
C LEU A 612 13.73 -38.27 10.44
N SER A 613 14.52 -37.22 10.35
CA SER A 613 14.68 -36.21 11.40
C SER A 613 15.06 -34.86 10.79
N ILE A 614 14.43 -33.78 11.28
CA ILE A 614 14.75 -32.40 10.92
C ILE A 614 16.03 -31.99 11.63
N PRO A 615 17.11 -31.59 10.92
CA PRO A 615 18.34 -31.15 11.57
C PRO A 615 18.07 -29.86 12.36
N SER A 616 18.45 -29.88 13.66
CA SER A 616 18.29 -28.69 14.51
C SER A 616 19.51 -28.49 15.41
N LYS A 617 19.87 -27.22 15.61
CA LYS A 617 20.83 -26.78 16.64
C LYS A 617 20.04 -26.29 17.85
N LYS A 618 20.70 -26.12 18.99
CA LYS A 618 20.09 -25.50 20.16
C LYS A 618 20.71 -24.14 20.42
N ARG A 619 19.88 -23.18 20.82
CA ARG A 619 20.28 -21.85 21.26
C ARG A 619 19.44 -21.43 22.46
N SER A 620 20.08 -20.71 23.38
CA SER A 620 19.43 -20.16 24.56
C SER A 620 18.57 -18.95 24.14
N VAL A 621 17.25 -19.04 24.29
CA VAL A 621 16.25 -18.02 23.88
C VAL A 621 15.29 -17.78 25.02
N CYS A 622 14.93 -16.51 25.24
CA CYS A 622 13.92 -16.13 26.22
C CYS A 622 12.63 -15.66 25.51
N LEU A 623 11.54 -16.39 25.67
CA LEU A 623 10.24 -16.10 25.08
C LEU A 623 9.22 -15.56 26.08
N ASP A 624 9.39 -15.88 27.35
CA ASP A 624 8.54 -15.36 28.41
C ASP A 624 9.33 -15.16 29.72
N GLU A 625 8.75 -14.41 30.65
CA GLU A 625 9.37 -14.01 31.91
C GLU A 625 9.45 -15.16 32.92
N VAL A 626 8.51 -16.10 32.87
CA VAL A 626 8.37 -17.18 33.86
C VAL A 626 9.40 -18.28 33.60
N LYS A 627 9.56 -18.67 32.33
CA LYS A 627 10.52 -19.71 31.94
C LYS A 627 11.95 -19.17 31.81
N GLY A 628 12.08 -17.86 31.48
CA GLY A 628 13.39 -17.27 31.25
C GLY A 628 14.07 -17.80 30.00
N PHE A 629 15.40 -17.93 30.05
CA PHE A 629 16.17 -18.52 28.94
C PHE A 629 16.09 -20.05 28.96
N GLU A 630 15.75 -20.60 27.81
CA GLU A 630 15.65 -22.05 27.58
C GLU A 630 16.31 -22.47 26.27
N ASP A 631 16.68 -23.71 26.13
CA ASP A 631 17.29 -24.27 24.92
C ASP A 631 16.22 -24.53 23.86
N VAL A 632 16.14 -23.65 22.88
CA VAL A 632 15.17 -23.68 21.77
C VAL A 632 15.79 -24.31 20.53
N SER A 633 15.02 -25.09 19.78
CA SER A 633 15.43 -25.67 18.49
C SER A 633 15.57 -24.58 17.42
N ILE A 634 16.73 -24.54 16.77
CA ILE A 634 17.03 -23.66 15.62
C ILE A 634 17.05 -24.52 14.37
N ILE A 635 16.20 -24.21 13.42
CA ILE A 635 15.98 -25.00 12.20
C ILE A 635 16.22 -24.10 10.99
N GLU A 636 16.98 -24.57 10.03
CA GLU A 636 17.20 -23.83 8.79
C GLU A 636 16.04 -24.10 7.81
N ARG A 637 15.40 -23.02 7.32
CA ARG A 637 14.21 -23.10 6.46
C ARG A 637 14.39 -23.99 5.24
N HIS A 638 15.56 -23.94 4.60
CA HIS A 638 15.86 -24.69 3.38
C HIS A 638 15.97 -26.21 3.60
N THR A 639 16.06 -26.68 4.85
CA THR A 639 16.07 -28.11 5.17
C THR A 639 14.67 -28.69 5.33
N LEU A 640 13.64 -27.84 5.37
CA LEU A 640 12.25 -28.24 5.54
C LEU A 640 11.60 -28.60 4.20
N ASN A 641 10.82 -29.70 4.22
CA ASN A 641 10.09 -30.24 3.08
C ASN A 641 8.57 -30.20 3.34
N TYR A 642 7.79 -30.37 2.28
CA TYR A 642 6.34 -30.51 2.39
C TYR A 642 5.97 -31.63 3.37
N GLY A 643 5.05 -31.34 4.29
CA GLY A 643 4.59 -32.27 5.32
C GLY A 643 5.40 -32.27 6.62
N ASP A 644 6.56 -31.58 6.65
CA ASP A 644 7.33 -31.48 7.91
C ASP A 644 6.53 -30.73 8.98
N CYS A 645 6.67 -31.20 10.23
CA CYS A 645 5.99 -30.70 11.40
C CYS A 645 7.02 -30.28 12.47
N ILE A 646 6.91 -29.04 12.95
CA ILE A 646 7.80 -28.47 13.95
C ILE A 646 6.98 -28.07 15.17
N GLU A 647 7.26 -28.71 16.30
CA GLU A 647 6.66 -28.34 17.59
C GLU A 647 7.43 -27.17 18.23
N GLY A 648 6.70 -26.17 18.73
CA GLY A 648 7.29 -25.07 19.48
C GLY A 648 7.66 -25.44 20.92
N PRO A 649 8.66 -24.76 21.52
CA PRO A 649 9.31 -23.58 21.01
C PRO A 649 10.40 -23.89 19.97
N ALA A 650 10.39 -23.14 18.85
CA ALA A 650 11.39 -23.25 17.79
C ALA A 650 11.63 -21.90 17.10
N VAL A 651 12.82 -21.73 16.57
CA VAL A 651 13.19 -20.61 15.70
C VAL A 651 13.59 -21.19 14.35
N ILE A 652 12.90 -20.76 13.28
CA ILE A 652 13.20 -21.16 11.92
C ILE A 652 13.92 -20.01 11.25
N THR A 653 15.18 -20.23 10.86
CA THR A 653 16.06 -19.21 10.29
C THR A 653 16.18 -19.32 8.78
N GLN A 654 16.26 -18.20 8.11
CA GLN A 654 16.57 -18.07 6.68
C GLN A 654 17.29 -16.75 6.41
N SER A 655 17.82 -16.59 5.19
CA SER A 655 18.66 -15.43 4.86
C SER A 655 17.91 -14.08 4.88
N ASP A 656 16.59 -14.10 4.62
CA ASP A 656 15.76 -12.90 4.47
C ASP A 656 14.81 -12.67 5.66
N ALA A 657 14.61 -13.65 6.56
CA ALA A 657 13.74 -13.52 7.74
C ALA A 657 14.03 -14.57 8.82
N THR A 658 13.40 -14.39 9.97
CA THR A 658 13.36 -15.38 11.07
C THR A 658 11.91 -15.61 11.48
N THR A 659 11.48 -16.87 11.56
CA THR A 659 10.13 -17.25 12.01
C THR A 659 10.18 -17.86 13.39
N LEU A 660 9.28 -17.43 14.26
CA LEU A 660 9.16 -17.96 15.62
C LEU A 660 7.97 -18.90 15.70
N VAL A 661 8.13 -20.02 16.41
CA VAL A 661 7.05 -20.93 16.83
C VAL A 661 7.02 -20.94 18.35
N LEU A 662 5.92 -20.53 18.96
CA LEU A 662 5.81 -20.39 20.41
C LEU A 662 5.48 -21.73 21.09
N HIS A 663 5.66 -21.79 22.39
CA HIS A 663 5.16 -22.92 23.20
C HIS A 663 3.69 -23.20 22.92
N GLY A 664 3.32 -24.47 22.71
CA GLY A 664 1.95 -24.89 22.43
C GLY A 664 1.48 -24.55 21.01
N GLN A 665 2.38 -24.13 20.12
CA GLN A 665 2.14 -23.99 18.69
C GLN A 665 2.85 -25.09 17.92
N THR A 666 2.32 -25.38 16.74
CA THR A 666 2.93 -26.30 15.78
C THR A 666 2.97 -25.63 14.41
N ALA A 667 4.12 -25.70 13.74
CA ALA A 667 4.29 -25.24 12.38
C ALA A 667 4.32 -26.43 11.41
N PHE A 668 3.54 -26.36 10.33
CA PHE A 668 3.50 -27.33 9.25
C PHE A 668 3.97 -26.71 7.96
N VAL A 669 4.77 -27.43 7.19
CA VAL A 669 5.10 -27.03 5.82
C VAL A 669 4.01 -27.51 4.88
N ILE A 670 3.25 -26.59 4.29
CA ILE A 670 2.17 -26.87 3.35
C ILE A 670 2.58 -26.59 1.90
N SER A 671 1.64 -26.64 0.96
CA SER A 671 1.88 -26.36 -0.46
C SER A 671 2.68 -25.07 -0.68
N SER A 672 3.41 -24.99 -1.78
CA SER A 672 4.28 -23.85 -2.12
C SER A 672 5.32 -23.49 -1.05
N GLY A 673 5.62 -24.44 -0.13
CA GLY A 673 6.58 -24.26 0.94
C GLY A 673 6.16 -23.24 2.01
N ILE A 674 4.89 -22.92 2.14
CA ILE A 674 4.35 -22.01 3.18
C ILE A 674 4.41 -22.71 4.55
N LEU A 675 4.77 -21.96 5.61
CA LEU A 675 4.60 -22.42 6.98
C LEU A 675 3.22 -22.02 7.47
N ARG A 676 2.47 -23.01 7.96
CA ARG A 676 1.20 -22.82 8.68
C ARG A 676 1.44 -23.07 10.15
N ILE A 677 1.28 -22.06 10.99
CA ILE A 677 1.48 -22.15 12.45
C ILE A 677 0.12 -22.08 13.13
N THR A 678 -0.20 -23.09 13.93
CA THR A 678 -1.48 -23.21 14.65
C THR A 678 -1.27 -23.50 16.14
N GLU A 679 -2.25 -23.17 16.99
CA GLU A 679 -2.27 -23.61 18.39
C GLU A 679 -2.54 -25.14 18.47
N GLN A 680 -1.84 -25.86 19.36
CA GLN A 680 -1.96 -27.33 19.48
C GLN A 680 -3.38 -27.81 19.82
N SER A 681 -4.20 -27.00 20.46
CA SER A 681 -5.60 -27.32 20.77
C SER A 681 -6.54 -27.29 19.54
N GLN A 682 -6.08 -26.78 18.39
CA GLN A 682 -6.80 -26.72 17.13
C GLN A 682 -6.32 -27.79 16.12
N SER A 683 -5.69 -28.88 16.61
CA SER A 683 -5.23 -29.97 15.73
C SER A 683 -6.35 -30.44 14.81
N ILE A 684 -6.15 -30.15 13.57
CA ILE A 684 -6.73 -30.60 12.31
C ILE A 684 -7.84 -31.65 12.48
N LYS A 685 -9.10 -31.21 12.26
CA LYS A 685 -10.15 -32.11 11.80
C LYS A 685 -10.24 -32.09 10.30
#